data_d0cc5074357894bd91ced2641ab43565
#
_entry.id   d0cc5074357894bd91ced2641ab43565
#
_cell.length_a   1.000
_cell.length_b   1.000
_cell.length_c   1.000
_cell.angle_alpha   90.00
_cell.angle_beta   90.00
_cell.angle_gamma   90.00
#
_symmetry.space_group_name_H-M   'P 1'
#
loop_
_entity.id
_entity.type
_entity.pdbx_description
1 polymer ?
#
loop_
_entity_poly.entity_id
_entity_poly.type
_entity_poly.pdbx_seq_one_letter_code
_entity_poly.pdbx_strand_id
1 'polypeptide(L)'
;VDGFLPPELIYSNPGFLRPCRGLPVAGQVLLHLYGADLVRSGGGQWRCFADRTQSASGAGYAHENRKVVSRVLPDEIREASVRSPSPFFRALRSILESLAPQGREHPLMVLLTPGPLHATYFEHAYLARHLGIPLVEGADLTVRDLRVCLKTLEGLQPVDVVLRRVDDSFCDPLELRAESVLGVPGLVQAARAGHVTVANALGSGLLESPAFLAFLPAVCRHLLDEDLKLPSVPTWWCGEAEGLRYVTAHLERLVVKPAFGRRRGRIWFGHQLSAADKTRLLELIAARPQEFVGQECVMPSSAPVWTSAGFERRSVLLRAYVATNGTNPVVLPGGLARVAASEDDPWVSMQGGAGSKDTWVLRSGDDDGEESLAAAPAQGPTDRRLTGLPSRAADSLFWLGRYAERLEQHLRVLRCVLGQLASDSSPETSDRDDRLGHLVAGIGLLPVTPEPSVAPPADGEPGPPETADDVPDLTRKVLDWVYRFDGPGSIPDLMGRIRQNAAAVRDRLSGDTWQVLDRLVPQGEVPQARRSIAHALGLVQGLILNLAAFNGLAMENMTRGPGWRFLDCGRRLERGFSMTSLMTAAAFVPGAPTPLLEVILDIADSGMTHRQRYFASARWPGVVEVLVRDVSNPRALAFQLSALRNHLEALQDEFRVGVDDRWSALIEGIQGRLLSAEFAPEVPDREGFDRQTLIALMETCAQGLAGLSDDLTHRYFSHTHPRVS
;
A
#
# COMPACT_ATOMS: atom_id res chain seq x y z
N VAL A 1 -6.32 -43.72 4.44
CA VAL A 1 -7.13 -44.95 4.44
C VAL A 1 -6.26 -46.08 3.88
N ASP A 2 -5.57 -45.88 2.76
CA ASP A 2 -4.82 -46.91 2.04
C ASP A 2 -3.36 -47.09 2.56
N GLY A 3 -2.98 -46.41 3.63
CA GLY A 3 -1.70 -46.58 4.31
C GLY A 3 -0.49 -45.91 3.62
N PHE A 4 -0.68 -45.13 2.55
CA PHE A 4 0.44 -44.47 1.84
C PHE A 4 1.06 -43.31 2.59
N LEU A 5 0.28 -42.66 3.48
CA LEU A 5 0.76 -41.55 4.28
C LEU A 5 0.66 -41.91 5.76
N PRO A 6 1.73 -41.76 6.54
CA PRO A 6 1.71 -41.93 7.98
C PRO A 6 0.69 -40.95 8.62
N PRO A 7 -0.18 -41.41 9.53
CA PRO A 7 -1.14 -40.52 10.22
C PRO A 7 -0.47 -39.36 10.93
N GLU A 8 0.70 -39.54 11.48
CA GLU A 8 1.49 -38.55 12.17
C GLU A 8 1.86 -37.38 11.26
N LEU A 9 2.14 -37.65 9.99
CA LEU A 9 2.46 -36.60 9.00
C LEU A 9 1.30 -35.62 8.81
N ILE A 10 0.08 -36.08 8.99
CA ILE A 10 -1.15 -35.29 8.83
C ILE A 10 -1.56 -34.68 10.17
N TYR A 11 -1.79 -35.51 11.18
CA TYR A 11 -2.44 -35.08 12.42
C TYR A 11 -1.50 -34.37 13.40
N SER A 12 -0.17 -34.57 13.30
CA SER A 12 0.82 -33.83 14.09
C SER A 12 1.25 -32.53 13.40
N ASN A 13 0.85 -32.32 12.14
CA ASN A 13 1.17 -31.11 11.42
C ASN A 13 0.28 -29.94 11.87
N PRO A 14 0.87 -28.82 12.38
CA PRO A 14 0.09 -27.63 12.77
C PRO A 14 -0.71 -27.01 11.61
N GLY A 15 -0.37 -27.36 10.36
CA GLY A 15 -1.11 -26.96 9.17
C GLY A 15 -2.40 -27.77 8.94
N PHE A 16 -2.63 -28.83 9.73
CA PHE A 16 -3.89 -29.58 9.69
C PHE A 16 -4.99 -28.84 10.48
N LEU A 17 -5.79 -28.09 9.75
CA LEU A 17 -6.87 -27.28 10.32
C LEU A 17 -8.13 -28.15 10.50
N ARG A 18 -8.34 -28.68 11.71
CA ARG A 18 -9.50 -29.55 12.03
C ARG A 18 -10.85 -28.93 11.70
N PRO A 19 -11.09 -27.61 11.94
CA PRO A 19 -12.36 -26.97 11.57
C PRO A 19 -12.63 -26.96 10.05
N CYS A 20 -11.60 -27.08 9.22
CA CYS A 20 -11.73 -27.07 7.76
C CYS A 20 -12.07 -28.46 7.17
N ARG A 21 -12.11 -29.53 8.01
CA ARG A 21 -12.44 -30.86 7.55
C ARG A 21 -13.90 -30.91 7.08
N GLY A 22 -14.12 -31.44 5.86
CA GLY A 22 -15.46 -31.62 5.30
C GLY A 22 -16.11 -30.31 4.82
N LEU A 23 -15.33 -29.22 4.63
CA LEU A 23 -15.85 -28.06 3.94
C LEU A 23 -16.23 -28.42 2.50
N PRO A 24 -17.35 -27.88 1.98
CA PRO A 24 -17.67 -28.02 0.57
C PRO A 24 -16.58 -27.44 -0.30
N VAL A 25 -16.17 -28.17 -1.32
CA VAL A 25 -15.14 -27.74 -2.27
C VAL A 25 -15.74 -27.70 -3.66
N ALA A 26 -15.73 -26.54 -4.29
CA ALA A 26 -16.28 -26.37 -5.63
C ALA A 26 -15.56 -27.30 -6.62
N GLY A 27 -16.33 -28.10 -7.37
CA GLY A 27 -15.80 -29.06 -8.33
C GLY A 27 -14.89 -30.14 -7.74
N GLN A 28 -14.86 -30.32 -6.41
CA GLN A 28 -13.94 -31.19 -5.68
C GLN A 28 -12.46 -30.83 -5.86
N VAL A 29 -12.14 -29.62 -6.29
CA VAL A 29 -10.78 -29.12 -6.53
C VAL A 29 -10.34 -28.21 -5.37
N LEU A 30 -9.30 -28.61 -4.66
CA LEU A 30 -8.75 -27.87 -3.51
C LEU A 30 -7.79 -26.73 -3.92
N LEU A 31 -7.11 -26.90 -5.04
CA LEU A 31 -6.07 -26.00 -5.52
C LEU A 31 -6.45 -25.44 -6.89
N HIS A 32 -6.70 -24.15 -6.95
CA HIS A 32 -7.01 -23.43 -8.18
C HIS A 32 -5.83 -22.66 -8.74
N LEU A 33 -4.87 -22.29 -7.87
CA LEU A 33 -3.60 -21.67 -8.23
C LEU A 33 -2.49 -22.40 -7.48
N TYR A 34 -1.66 -23.11 -8.20
CA TYR A 34 -0.52 -23.86 -7.68
C TYR A 34 0.79 -23.27 -8.16
N GLY A 35 1.82 -23.32 -7.32
CA GLY A 35 3.19 -22.94 -7.68
C GLY A 35 4.16 -24.05 -7.34
N ALA A 36 5.06 -24.37 -8.26
CA ALA A 36 6.16 -25.30 -8.04
C ALA A 36 7.49 -24.53 -7.98
N ASP A 37 8.25 -24.67 -6.90
CA ASP A 37 9.62 -24.20 -6.82
C ASP A 37 10.55 -25.25 -7.45
N LEU A 38 11.19 -24.86 -8.55
CA LEU A 38 11.99 -25.74 -9.40
C LEU A 38 13.47 -25.39 -9.33
N VAL A 39 14.30 -26.41 -9.30
CA VAL A 39 15.75 -26.34 -9.46
C VAL A 39 16.16 -27.09 -10.71
N ARG A 40 17.04 -26.51 -11.54
CA ARG A 40 17.68 -27.19 -12.64
C ARG A 40 19.07 -27.61 -12.19
N SER A 41 19.35 -28.92 -12.20
CA SER A 41 20.65 -29.43 -11.84
C SER A 41 21.70 -29.11 -12.92
N GLY A 42 22.98 -29.24 -12.58
CA GLY A 42 24.08 -29.09 -13.54
C GLY A 42 24.01 -30.06 -14.76
N GLY A 43 23.32 -31.19 -14.61
CA GLY A 43 23.01 -32.12 -15.71
C GLY A 43 21.79 -31.73 -16.55
N GLY A 44 21.18 -30.55 -16.32
CA GLY A 44 20.06 -30.04 -17.10
C GLY A 44 18.69 -30.54 -16.69
N GLN A 45 18.58 -31.42 -15.70
CA GLN A 45 17.29 -31.96 -15.22
C GLN A 45 16.61 -31.01 -14.29
N TRP A 46 15.30 -30.79 -14.51
CA TRP A 46 14.42 -30.06 -13.64
C TRP A 46 13.85 -30.94 -12.53
N ARG A 47 13.84 -30.43 -11.30
CA ARG A 47 13.25 -31.10 -10.14
C ARG A 47 12.49 -30.11 -9.27
N CYS A 48 11.34 -30.54 -8.71
CA CYS A 48 10.58 -29.78 -7.74
C CYS A 48 11.17 -29.97 -6.34
N PHE A 49 11.48 -28.87 -5.66
CA PHE A 49 12.02 -28.91 -4.29
C PHE A 49 11.07 -28.32 -3.24
N ALA A 50 9.98 -27.67 -3.65
CA ALA A 50 8.91 -27.21 -2.77
C ALA A 50 7.64 -26.91 -3.56
N ASP A 51 6.49 -27.20 -2.93
CA ASP A 51 5.15 -26.90 -3.41
C ASP A 51 4.59 -25.64 -2.75
N ARG A 52 3.78 -24.88 -3.49
CA ARG A 52 3.08 -23.69 -3.02
C ARG A 52 1.59 -23.84 -3.28
N THR A 53 0.88 -24.19 -2.24
CA THR A 53 -0.53 -24.58 -2.31
C THR A 53 -1.47 -23.64 -1.58
N GLN A 54 -0.96 -22.79 -0.68
CA GLN A 54 -1.80 -21.83 0.01
C GLN A 54 -2.05 -20.59 -0.85
N SER A 55 -0.97 -19.89 -1.15
CA SER A 55 -0.99 -18.57 -1.76
C SER A 55 0.27 -18.42 -2.61
N ALA A 56 0.32 -19.18 -3.72
CA ALA A 56 1.45 -19.17 -4.63
C ALA A 56 1.75 -17.74 -5.11
N SER A 57 2.76 -17.09 -4.52
CA SER A 57 3.18 -15.72 -4.86
C SER A 57 4.20 -15.72 -5.98
N GLY A 58 4.23 -14.63 -6.76
CA GLY A 58 5.23 -14.41 -7.79
C GLY A 58 4.70 -14.39 -9.22
N ALA A 59 3.49 -14.87 -9.49
CA ALA A 59 2.89 -14.83 -10.83
C ALA A 59 2.71 -13.39 -11.33
N GLY A 60 2.31 -12.48 -10.44
CA GLY A 60 2.22 -11.05 -10.75
C GLY A 60 3.59 -10.44 -11.04
N TYR A 61 4.60 -10.80 -10.28
CA TYR A 61 5.99 -10.37 -10.55
C TYR A 61 6.52 -10.91 -11.87
N ALA A 62 6.25 -12.18 -12.22
CA ALA A 62 6.63 -12.75 -13.49
C ALA A 62 6.00 -11.98 -14.67
N HIS A 63 4.74 -11.59 -14.55
CA HIS A 63 4.07 -10.78 -15.57
C HIS A 63 4.62 -9.36 -15.67
N GLU A 64 4.93 -8.72 -14.55
CA GLU A 64 5.54 -7.39 -14.56
C GLU A 64 6.96 -7.42 -15.11
N ASN A 65 7.78 -8.44 -14.78
CA ASN A 65 9.09 -8.65 -15.40
C ASN A 65 8.97 -8.70 -16.92
N ARG A 66 8.00 -9.49 -17.46
CA ARG A 66 7.75 -9.57 -18.91
C ARG A 66 7.42 -8.20 -19.50
N LYS A 67 6.59 -7.39 -18.84
CA LYS A 67 6.25 -6.04 -19.30
C LYS A 67 7.46 -5.11 -19.34
N VAL A 68 8.28 -5.15 -18.29
CA VAL A 68 9.50 -4.32 -18.23
C VAL A 68 10.47 -4.74 -19.32
N VAL A 69 10.76 -6.04 -19.43
CA VAL A 69 11.70 -6.57 -20.43
C VAL A 69 11.18 -6.33 -21.85
N SER A 70 9.87 -6.43 -22.10
CA SER A 70 9.28 -6.14 -23.42
C SER A 70 9.43 -4.69 -23.86
N ARG A 71 9.62 -3.75 -22.93
CA ARG A 71 9.90 -2.34 -23.27
C ARG A 71 11.38 -2.11 -23.61
N VAL A 72 12.25 -2.92 -23.03
CA VAL A 72 13.72 -2.80 -23.20
C VAL A 72 14.21 -3.61 -24.39
N LEU A 73 13.64 -4.79 -24.60
CA LEU A 73 14.05 -5.79 -25.60
C LEU A 73 12.85 -6.22 -26.48
N PRO A 74 12.16 -5.29 -27.17
CA PRO A 74 10.94 -5.62 -27.92
C PRO A 74 11.23 -6.48 -29.15
N ASP A 75 12.36 -6.26 -29.82
CA ASP A 75 12.73 -7.00 -31.03
C ASP A 75 13.18 -8.41 -30.73
N GLU A 76 13.98 -8.61 -29.69
CA GLU A 76 14.45 -9.91 -29.23
C GLU A 76 13.29 -10.82 -28.81
N ILE A 77 12.28 -10.27 -28.12
CA ILE A 77 11.07 -11.00 -27.72
C ILE A 77 10.27 -11.45 -28.97
N ARG A 78 10.19 -10.59 -29.97
CA ARG A 78 9.48 -10.90 -31.22
C ARG A 78 10.23 -11.95 -32.04
N GLU A 79 11.53 -11.77 -32.24
CA GLU A 79 12.37 -12.69 -33.01
C GLU A 79 12.43 -14.07 -32.37
N ALA A 80 12.54 -14.14 -31.04
CA ALA A 80 12.51 -15.39 -30.30
C ALA A 80 11.12 -16.03 -30.19
N SER A 81 10.07 -15.40 -30.73
CA SER A 81 8.69 -15.90 -30.70
C SER A 81 8.24 -16.29 -29.28
N VAL A 82 8.45 -15.38 -28.30
CA VAL A 82 8.16 -15.63 -26.89
C VAL A 82 6.65 -15.66 -26.62
N ARG A 83 6.15 -16.69 -25.94
CA ARG A 83 4.74 -16.81 -25.56
C ARG A 83 4.33 -15.72 -24.54
N SER A 84 3.12 -15.18 -24.72
CA SER A 84 2.56 -14.17 -23.81
C SER A 84 2.01 -14.80 -22.52
N PRO A 85 2.26 -14.24 -21.33
CA PRO A 85 1.67 -14.71 -20.09
C PRO A 85 0.18 -14.29 -19.92
N SER A 86 -0.32 -13.36 -20.70
CA SER A 86 -1.67 -12.79 -20.55
C SER A 86 -2.82 -13.82 -20.63
N PRO A 87 -2.76 -14.86 -21.47
CA PRO A 87 -3.80 -15.92 -21.52
C PRO A 87 -3.98 -16.62 -20.17
N PHE A 88 -2.91 -16.85 -19.43
CA PHE A 88 -2.96 -17.46 -18.10
C PHE A 88 -3.84 -16.68 -17.13
N PHE A 89 -3.70 -15.36 -17.08
CA PHE A 89 -4.50 -14.52 -16.16
C PHE A 89 -5.96 -14.43 -16.56
N ARG A 90 -6.25 -14.48 -17.88
CA ARG A 90 -7.64 -14.60 -18.35
C ARG A 90 -8.26 -15.93 -17.93
N ALA A 91 -7.51 -17.02 -18.09
CA ALA A 91 -7.95 -18.36 -17.65
C ALA A 91 -8.13 -18.39 -16.11
N LEU A 92 -7.20 -17.83 -15.33
CA LEU A 92 -7.34 -17.76 -13.89
C LEU A 92 -8.61 -16.99 -13.48
N ARG A 93 -8.91 -15.86 -14.14
CA ARG A 93 -10.16 -15.13 -13.90
C ARG A 93 -11.39 -15.99 -14.20
N SER A 94 -11.43 -16.63 -15.35
CA SER A 94 -12.56 -17.51 -15.75
C SER A 94 -12.72 -18.70 -14.79
N ILE A 95 -11.60 -19.29 -14.33
CA ILE A 95 -11.62 -20.33 -13.30
C ILE A 95 -12.29 -19.80 -12.03
N LEU A 96 -11.86 -18.64 -11.51
CA LEU A 96 -12.43 -18.04 -10.31
C LEU A 96 -13.93 -17.75 -10.47
N GLU A 97 -14.36 -17.24 -11.63
CA GLU A 97 -15.79 -17.02 -11.94
C GLU A 97 -16.59 -18.33 -11.87
N SER A 98 -16.04 -19.43 -12.36
CA SER A 98 -16.68 -20.74 -12.34
C SER A 98 -16.82 -21.35 -10.93
N LEU A 99 -16.12 -20.83 -9.93
CA LEU A 99 -16.19 -21.31 -8.53
C LEU A 99 -17.36 -20.71 -7.74
N ALA A 100 -18.10 -19.80 -8.33
CA ALA A 100 -19.24 -19.19 -7.66
C ALA A 100 -20.31 -20.21 -7.28
N PRO A 101 -20.97 -20.05 -6.12
CA PRO A 101 -22.13 -20.86 -5.77
C PRO A 101 -23.19 -20.83 -6.88
N GLN A 102 -23.85 -21.97 -7.10
CA GLN A 102 -24.78 -22.17 -8.22
C GLN A 102 -25.83 -21.06 -8.36
N GLY A 103 -26.09 -20.64 -9.59
CA GLY A 103 -27.17 -19.70 -9.95
C GLY A 103 -26.78 -18.21 -10.04
N ARG A 104 -25.50 -17.88 -9.93
CA ARG A 104 -25.04 -16.51 -10.13
C ARG A 104 -24.31 -16.33 -11.45
N GLU A 105 -24.95 -15.65 -12.39
CA GLU A 105 -24.36 -15.35 -13.72
C GLU A 105 -23.15 -14.43 -13.61
N HIS A 106 -23.08 -13.60 -12.54
CA HIS A 106 -22.01 -12.61 -12.33
C HIS A 106 -21.60 -12.56 -10.86
N PRO A 107 -20.65 -13.39 -10.44
CA PRO A 107 -20.24 -13.47 -9.06
C PRO A 107 -19.41 -12.26 -8.62
N LEU A 108 -19.61 -11.78 -7.40
CA LEU A 108 -18.68 -10.85 -6.76
C LEU A 108 -17.48 -11.62 -6.22
N MET A 109 -16.36 -11.44 -6.88
CA MET A 109 -15.06 -11.99 -6.47
C MET A 109 -14.23 -10.92 -5.78
N VAL A 110 -13.48 -11.26 -4.74
CA VAL A 110 -12.56 -10.35 -4.06
C VAL A 110 -11.19 -11.02 -3.85
N LEU A 111 -10.13 -10.20 -3.80
CA LEU A 111 -8.81 -10.65 -3.39
C LEU A 111 -8.55 -10.22 -1.94
N LEU A 112 -8.49 -11.20 -1.04
CA LEU A 112 -8.23 -10.95 0.39
C LEU A 112 -6.72 -10.85 0.65
N THR A 113 -6.26 -9.69 1.10
CA THR A 113 -4.86 -9.38 1.39
C THR A 113 -4.61 -9.16 2.88
N PRO A 114 -3.40 -9.46 3.39
CA PRO A 114 -2.97 -9.06 4.74
C PRO A 114 -2.74 -7.55 4.92
N GLY A 115 -2.79 -6.76 3.82
CA GLY A 115 -2.62 -5.32 3.85
C GLY A 115 -1.24 -4.81 3.42
N PRO A 116 -1.06 -3.48 3.40
CA PRO A 116 0.08 -2.80 2.78
C PRO A 116 1.45 -3.10 3.39
N LEU A 117 1.49 -3.55 4.64
CA LEU A 117 2.74 -3.90 5.33
C LEU A 117 3.29 -5.28 4.95
N HIS A 118 2.53 -6.07 4.19
CA HIS A 118 2.96 -7.39 3.78
C HIS A 118 3.97 -7.32 2.62
N ALA A 119 5.03 -8.12 2.68
CA ALA A 119 6.11 -8.11 1.70
C ALA A 119 5.66 -8.33 0.24
N THR A 120 4.56 -9.08 0.02
CA THR A 120 4.01 -9.36 -1.32
C THR A 120 2.78 -8.49 -1.66
N TYR A 121 2.52 -7.43 -0.91
CA TYR A 121 1.35 -6.57 -1.13
C TYR A 121 1.31 -5.96 -2.54
N PHE A 122 2.48 -5.59 -3.08
CA PHE A 122 2.58 -5.13 -4.47
C PHE A 122 1.93 -6.11 -5.45
N GLU A 123 2.25 -7.40 -5.31
CA GLU A 123 1.69 -8.45 -6.17
C GLU A 123 0.18 -8.58 -5.97
N HIS A 124 -0.31 -8.47 -4.72
CA HIS A 124 -1.74 -8.55 -4.43
C HIS A 124 -2.52 -7.43 -5.13
N ALA A 125 -2.05 -6.18 -5.00
CA ALA A 125 -2.65 -5.04 -5.69
C ALA A 125 -2.53 -5.16 -7.23
N TYR A 126 -1.42 -5.68 -7.72
CA TYR A 126 -1.20 -5.92 -9.14
C TYR A 126 -2.18 -6.96 -9.69
N LEU A 127 -2.33 -8.10 -9.01
CA LEU A 127 -3.24 -9.17 -9.40
C LEU A 127 -4.70 -8.71 -9.34
N ALA A 128 -5.13 -8.03 -8.27
CA ALA A 128 -6.47 -7.50 -8.12
C ALA A 128 -6.84 -6.59 -9.31
N ARG A 129 -5.96 -5.65 -9.65
CA ARG A 129 -6.14 -4.77 -10.81
C ARG A 129 -6.15 -5.54 -12.12
N HIS A 130 -5.25 -6.51 -12.29
CA HIS A 130 -5.14 -7.26 -13.54
C HIS A 130 -6.30 -8.21 -13.77
N LEU A 131 -6.79 -8.83 -12.70
CA LEU A 131 -8.00 -9.68 -12.72
C LEU A 131 -9.29 -8.85 -12.70
N GLY A 132 -9.24 -7.54 -12.43
CA GLY A 132 -10.42 -6.68 -12.33
C GLY A 132 -11.34 -7.04 -11.16
N ILE A 133 -10.77 -7.42 -10.01
CA ILE A 133 -11.49 -7.76 -8.77
C ILE A 133 -11.07 -6.82 -7.63
N PRO A 134 -11.97 -6.49 -6.67
CA PRO A 134 -11.61 -5.64 -5.54
C PRO A 134 -10.51 -6.25 -4.68
N LEU A 135 -9.53 -5.41 -4.29
CA LEU A 135 -8.54 -5.73 -3.26
C LEU A 135 -9.14 -5.38 -1.90
N VAL A 136 -9.21 -6.34 -1.00
CA VAL A 136 -9.85 -6.18 0.31
C VAL A 136 -8.99 -6.73 1.44
N GLU A 137 -9.08 -6.13 2.61
CA GLU A 137 -8.55 -6.64 3.86
C GLU A 137 -9.67 -7.32 4.66
N GLY A 138 -9.32 -8.09 5.71
CA GLY A 138 -10.32 -8.75 6.55
C GLY A 138 -11.33 -7.76 7.16
N ALA A 139 -10.88 -6.55 7.49
CA ALA A 139 -11.73 -5.48 8.02
C ALA A 139 -12.79 -4.96 7.02
N ASP A 140 -12.56 -5.12 5.70
CA ASP A 140 -13.52 -4.72 4.66
C ASP A 140 -14.68 -5.73 4.53
N LEU A 141 -14.51 -6.91 5.10
CA LEU A 141 -15.49 -8.01 5.02
C LEU A 141 -16.20 -8.19 6.36
N THR A 142 -17.39 -8.75 6.29
CA THR A 142 -18.16 -9.18 7.46
C THR A 142 -19.02 -10.38 7.08
N VAL A 143 -19.41 -11.21 8.06
CA VAL A 143 -20.36 -12.29 7.86
C VAL A 143 -21.71 -11.89 8.44
N ARG A 144 -22.74 -11.98 7.60
CA ARG A 144 -24.15 -11.80 7.98
C ARG A 144 -24.97 -12.93 7.38
N ASP A 145 -25.81 -13.55 8.18
CA ASP A 145 -26.67 -14.67 7.74
C ASP A 145 -25.91 -15.76 6.99
N LEU A 146 -24.72 -16.13 7.54
CA LEU A 146 -23.79 -17.10 6.95
C LEU A 146 -23.26 -16.70 5.55
N ARG A 147 -23.35 -15.44 5.16
CA ARG A 147 -22.79 -14.90 3.92
C ARG A 147 -21.66 -13.94 4.21
N VAL A 148 -20.58 -14.08 3.48
CA VAL A 148 -19.51 -13.08 3.48
C VAL A 148 -20.00 -11.87 2.69
N CYS A 149 -19.92 -10.69 3.28
CA CYS A 149 -20.31 -9.44 2.64
C CYS A 149 -19.17 -8.44 2.64
N LEU A 150 -18.99 -7.77 1.51
CA LEU A 150 -18.11 -6.62 1.36
C LEU A 150 -18.82 -5.36 1.88
N LYS A 151 -18.18 -4.62 2.75
CA LYS A 151 -18.65 -3.32 3.25
C LYS A 151 -18.39 -2.24 2.21
N THR A 152 -19.42 -1.75 1.57
CA THR A 152 -19.35 -0.69 0.55
C THR A 152 -20.13 0.54 0.99
N LEU A 153 -19.95 1.64 0.27
CA LEU A 153 -20.71 2.86 0.49
C LEU A 153 -22.22 2.69 0.24
N GLU A 154 -22.59 1.70 -0.57
CA GLU A 154 -23.99 1.35 -0.88
C GLU A 154 -24.59 0.36 0.13
N GLY A 155 -23.78 -0.16 1.07
CA GLY A 155 -24.18 -1.16 2.03
C GLY A 155 -23.39 -2.46 1.92
N LEU A 156 -23.97 -3.54 2.39
CA LEU A 156 -23.34 -4.86 2.38
C LEU A 156 -23.60 -5.59 1.06
N GLN A 157 -22.55 -5.93 0.32
CA GLN A 157 -22.64 -6.70 -0.92
C GLN A 157 -22.14 -8.13 -0.69
N PRO A 158 -22.96 -9.17 -0.94
CA PRO A 158 -22.55 -10.56 -0.79
C PRO A 158 -21.41 -10.93 -1.72
N VAL A 159 -20.36 -11.54 -1.15
CA VAL A 159 -19.18 -12.04 -1.85
C VAL A 159 -19.36 -13.53 -2.15
N ASP A 160 -19.10 -13.94 -3.38
CA ASP A 160 -19.26 -15.31 -3.84
C ASP A 160 -17.94 -16.08 -3.86
N VAL A 161 -16.83 -15.41 -4.20
CA VAL A 161 -15.50 -16.03 -4.28
C VAL A 161 -14.46 -15.16 -3.61
N VAL A 162 -13.66 -15.74 -2.74
CA VAL A 162 -12.52 -15.10 -2.08
C VAL A 162 -11.22 -15.73 -2.59
N LEU A 163 -10.46 -15.01 -3.41
CA LEU A 163 -9.06 -15.35 -3.71
C LEU A 163 -8.20 -14.89 -2.54
N ARG A 164 -7.84 -15.83 -1.66
CA ARG A 164 -7.07 -15.48 -0.47
C ARG A 164 -5.57 -15.36 -0.75
N ARG A 165 -4.99 -14.33 -0.18
CA ARG A 165 -3.53 -14.15 -0.07
C ARG A 165 -3.09 -14.10 1.40
N VAL A 166 -4.03 -14.32 2.31
CA VAL A 166 -3.82 -14.54 3.73
C VAL A 166 -3.63 -16.04 3.97
N ASP A 167 -2.66 -16.43 4.78
CA ASP A 167 -2.44 -17.82 5.16
C ASP A 167 -3.70 -18.40 5.81
N ASP A 168 -4.02 -19.65 5.50
CA ASP A 168 -5.27 -20.30 5.89
C ASP A 168 -5.59 -20.19 7.38
N SER A 169 -4.60 -20.42 8.28
CA SER A 169 -4.81 -20.31 9.73
C SER A 169 -5.15 -18.91 10.23
N PHE A 170 -4.90 -17.86 9.45
CA PHE A 170 -5.22 -16.48 9.80
C PHE A 170 -6.56 -16.01 9.20
N CYS A 171 -7.22 -16.85 8.39
CA CYS A 171 -8.41 -16.44 7.66
C CYS A 171 -9.67 -16.26 8.53
N ASP A 172 -9.75 -16.91 9.69
CA ASP A 172 -10.91 -16.79 10.60
C ASP A 172 -10.44 -16.79 12.07
N PRO A 173 -10.60 -15.67 12.81
CA PRO A 173 -10.22 -15.62 14.22
C PRO A 173 -11.16 -16.43 15.14
N LEU A 174 -12.36 -16.78 14.72
CA LEU A 174 -13.29 -17.52 15.55
C LEU A 174 -13.04 -19.03 15.55
N GLU A 175 -12.67 -19.61 14.41
CA GLU A 175 -12.51 -21.05 14.29
C GLU A 175 -11.06 -21.49 14.09
N LEU A 176 -10.14 -20.60 13.69
CA LEU A 176 -8.76 -20.96 13.36
C LEU A 176 -7.77 -20.37 14.35
N ARG A 177 -7.40 -19.11 14.17
CA ARG A 177 -6.38 -18.46 15.00
C ARG A 177 -6.94 -17.22 15.68
N ALA A 178 -7.20 -17.30 16.97
CA ALA A 178 -7.90 -16.27 17.74
C ALA A 178 -7.21 -14.89 17.71
N GLU A 179 -5.88 -14.83 17.60
CA GLU A 179 -5.12 -13.58 17.58
C GLU A 179 -5.08 -12.92 16.17
N SER A 180 -5.73 -13.53 15.18
CA SER A 180 -5.69 -13.00 13.81
C SER A 180 -6.52 -11.73 13.69
N VAL A 181 -5.88 -10.65 13.27
CA VAL A 181 -6.52 -9.40 12.84
C VAL A 181 -6.64 -9.31 11.31
N LEU A 182 -6.19 -10.35 10.58
CA LEU A 182 -6.12 -10.37 9.12
C LEU A 182 -7.30 -11.06 8.47
N GLY A 183 -8.00 -11.89 9.24
CA GLY A 183 -9.08 -12.73 8.76
C GLY A 183 -10.47 -12.10 8.89
N VAL A 184 -11.46 -12.89 8.51
CA VAL A 184 -12.88 -12.51 8.54
C VAL A 184 -13.59 -13.40 9.56
N PRO A 185 -14.10 -12.86 10.68
CA PRO A 185 -14.81 -13.64 11.68
C PRO A 185 -16.05 -14.35 11.06
N GLY A 186 -16.08 -15.68 11.18
CA GLY A 186 -17.18 -16.51 10.64
C GLY A 186 -16.99 -16.94 9.17
N LEU A 187 -15.83 -16.71 8.57
CA LEU A 187 -15.54 -17.14 7.19
C LEU A 187 -15.68 -18.65 7.03
N VAL A 188 -15.17 -19.44 7.99
CA VAL A 188 -15.26 -20.90 7.93
C VAL A 188 -16.71 -21.37 7.98
N GLN A 189 -17.57 -20.72 8.77
CA GLN A 189 -18.99 -21.03 8.83
C GLN A 189 -19.70 -20.72 7.52
N ALA A 190 -19.41 -19.57 6.91
CA ALA A 190 -19.97 -19.17 5.62
C ALA A 190 -19.54 -20.15 4.49
N ALA A 191 -18.27 -20.56 4.51
CA ALA A 191 -17.74 -21.56 3.58
C ALA A 191 -18.39 -22.94 3.80
N ARG A 192 -18.59 -23.34 5.07
CA ARG A 192 -19.29 -24.61 5.42
C ARG A 192 -20.74 -24.63 4.96
N ALA A 193 -21.41 -23.48 5.01
CA ALA A 193 -22.76 -23.32 4.47
C ALA A 193 -22.83 -23.32 2.94
N GLY A 194 -21.68 -23.32 2.25
CA GLY A 194 -21.63 -23.28 0.78
C GLY A 194 -21.99 -21.92 0.17
N HIS A 195 -21.98 -20.84 0.96
CA HIS A 195 -22.36 -19.51 0.51
C HIS A 195 -21.21 -18.70 -0.07
N VAL A 196 -19.97 -19.16 0.12
CA VAL A 196 -18.76 -18.55 -0.43
C VAL A 196 -17.74 -19.63 -0.75
N THR A 197 -17.02 -19.47 -1.86
CA THR A 197 -15.87 -20.32 -2.19
C THR A 197 -14.58 -19.59 -1.86
N VAL A 198 -13.66 -20.27 -1.16
CA VAL A 198 -12.33 -19.76 -0.84
C VAL A 198 -11.29 -20.46 -1.71
N ALA A 199 -10.58 -19.74 -2.54
CA ALA A 199 -9.54 -20.22 -3.44
C ALA A 199 -8.15 -19.74 -2.94
N ASN A 200 -7.14 -20.60 -2.73
CA ASN A 200 -7.26 -22.04 -2.59
C ASN A 200 -7.99 -22.40 -1.31
N ALA A 201 -8.52 -23.61 -1.26
CA ALA A 201 -9.29 -24.08 -0.12
C ALA A 201 -8.55 -23.92 1.21
N LEU A 202 -9.29 -23.65 2.29
CA LEU A 202 -8.75 -23.58 3.65
C LEU A 202 -8.21 -24.97 4.04
N GLY A 203 -7.00 -25.00 4.62
CA GLY A 203 -6.29 -26.22 4.95
C GLY A 203 -5.34 -26.73 3.86
N SER A 204 -5.32 -26.10 2.67
CA SER A 204 -4.38 -26.45 1.60
C SER A 204 -2.91 -26.27 1.98
N GLY A 205 -2.62 -25.46 3.00
CA GLY A 205 -1.28 -25.25 3.54
C GLY A 205 -0.62 -26.49 4.13
N LEU A 206 -1.40 -27.49 4.47
CA LEU A 206 -0.88 -28.80 4.89
C LEU A 206 0.08 -29.38 3.84
N LEU A 207 -0.24 -29.23 2.54
CA LEU A 207 0.51 -29.77 1.43
C LEU A 207 1.84 -29.05 1.14
N GLU A 208 2.09 -27.90 1.76
CA GLU A 208 3.40 -27.21 1.64
C GLU A 208 4.50 -27.81 2.52
N SER A 209 4.16 -28.81 3.35
CA SER A 209 5.15 -29.54 4.13
C SER A 209 6.12 -30.29 3.20
N PRO A 210 7.43 -30.04 3.32
CA PRO A 210 8.42 -30.75 2.47
C PRO A 210 8.44 -32.25 2.72
N ALA A 211 7.86 -32.76 3.81
CA ALA A 211 7.77 -34.18 4.07
C ALA A 211 6.90 -34.91 3.05
N PHE A 212 5.88 -34.26 2.48
CA PHE A 212 5.04 -34.89 1.43
C PHE A 212 5.82 -35.25 0.17
N LEU A 213 6.91 -34.51 -0.14
CA LEU A 213 7.76 -34.83 -1.30
C LEU A 213 8.34 -36.24 -1.26
N ALA A 214 8.55 -36.81 -0.06
CA ALA A 214 9.00 -38.19 0.10
C ALA A 214 7.97 -39.22 -0.40
N PHE A 215 6.69 -38.90 -0.28
CA PHE A 215 5.58 -39.81 -0.58
C PHE A 215 4.94 -39.57 -1.96
N LEU A 216 5.19 -38.41 -2.59
CA LEU A 216 4.56 -38.05 -3.87
C LEU A 216 4.74 -39.10 -4.98
N PRO A 217 5.91 -39.74 -5.18
CA PRO A 217 6.04 -40.76 -6.21
C PRO A 217 5.08 -41.95 -6.01
N ALA A 218 4.96 -42.45 -4.78
CA ALA A 218 4.06 -43.55 -4.45
C ALA A 218 2.58 -43.14 -4.56
N VAL A 219 2.24 -41.92 -4.11
CA VAL A 219 0.89 -41.37 -4.20
C VAL A 219 0.50 -41.14 -5.66
N CYS A 220 1.41 -40.67 -6.52
CA CYS A 220 1.15 -40.47 -7.95
C CYS A 220 0.83 -41.81 -8.65
N ARG A 221 1.63 -42.84 -8.43
CA ARG A 221 1.35 -44.17 -8.96
C ARG A 221 0.03 -44.71 -8.49
N HIS A 222 -0.31 -44.55 -7.22
CA HIS A 222 -1.54 -45.04 -6.65
C HIS A 222 -2.78 -44.35 -7.18
N LEU A 223 -2.73 -43.00 -7.31
CA LEU A 223 -3.90 -42.21 -7.70
C LEU A 223 -4.08 -42.06 -9.21
N LEU A 224 -2.96 -42.03 -9.96
CA LEU A 224 -2.97 -41.71 -11.38
C LEU A 224 -2.49 -42.87 -12.27
N ASP A 225 -1.95 -43.94 -11.66
CA ASP A 225 -1.30 -45.05 -12.37
C ASP A 225 -0.13 -44.57 -13.27
N GLU A 226 0.52 -43.46 -12.88
CA GLU A 226 1.63 -42.85 -13.61
C GLU A 226 2.80 -42.55 -12.68
N ASP A 227 4.03 -42.52 -13.26
CA ASP A 227 5.20 -41.95 -12.58
C ASP A 227 5.16 -40.41 -12.65
N LEU A 228 5.77 -39.77 -11.64
CA LEU A 228 5.91 -38.30 -11.65
C LEU A 228 6.71 -37.82 -12.86
N LYS A 229 6.08 -37.14 -13.82
CA LYS A 229 6.74 -36.58 -15.02
C LYS A 229 7.72 -35.46 -14.66
N LEU A 230 7.43 -34.69 -13.62
CA LEU A 230 8.36 -33.72 -13.02
C LEU A 230 8.80 -34.26 -11.66
N PRO A 231 9.99 -34.86 -11.54
CA PRO A 231 10.43 -35.51 -10.32
C PRO A 231 10.70 -34.49 -9.22
N SER A 232 10.39 -34.88 -7.99
CA SER A 232 10.81 -34.12 -6.79
C SER A 232 12.32 -34.33 -6.52
N VAL A 233 12.93 -33.38 -5.84
CA VAL A 233 14.24 -33.57 -5.24
C VAL A 233 14.13 -34.70 -4.20
N PRO A 234 15.01 -35.72 -4.22
CA PRO A 234 14.98 -36.81 -3.25
C PRO A 234 14.87 -36.27 -1.81
N THR A 235 13.89 -36.75 -1.10
CA THR A 235 13.53 -36.22 0.21
C THR A 235 13.21 -37.38 1.14
N TRP A 236 13.64 -37.29 2.39
CA TRP A 236 13.44 -38.31 3.45
C TRP A 236 12.83 -37.66 4.68
N TRP A 237 11.72 -38.17 5.13
CA TRP A 237 11.11 -37.72 6.38
C TRP A 237 11.68 -38.52 7.57
N CYS A 238 12.21 -37.80 8.57
CA CYS A 238 12.81 -38.46 9.74
C CYS A 238 11.79 -39.10 10.67
N GLY A 239 10.49 -38.88 10.46
CA GLY A 239 9.44 -39.60 11.17
C GLY A 239 9.34 -41.11 10.80
N GLU A 240 9.94 -41.53 9.68
CA GLU A 240 10.09 -42.92 9.32
C GLU A 240 11.49 -43.44 9.68
N ALA A 241 11.57 -44.68 10.18
CA ALA A 241 12.86 -45.26 10.61
C ALA A 241 13.89 -45.34 9.50
N GLU A 242 13.49 -45.55 8.25
CA GLU A 242 14.38 -45.57 7.09
C GLU A 242 14.88 -44.17 6.77
N GLY A 243 13.97 -43.19 6.72
CA GLY A 243 14.29 -41.77 6.52
C GLY A 243 15.26 -41.24 7.56
N LEU A 244 15.01 -41.55 8.86
CA LEU A 244 15.89 -41.16 9.95
C LEU A 244 17.31 -41.73 9.78
N ARG A 245 17.42 -43.03 9.50
CA ARG A 245 18.70 -43.67 9.27
C ARG A 245 19.47 -43.05 8.10
N TYR A 246 18.76 -42.79 7.00
CA TYR A 246 19.37 -42.18 5.81
C TYR A 246 19.86 -40.76 6.11
N VAL A 247 19.05 -39.91 6.71
CA VAL A 247 19.40 -38.51 7.01
C VAL A 247 20.58 -38.41 7.97
N THR A 248 20.59 -39.24 9.02
CA THR A 248 21.71 -39.25 9.97
C THR A 248 23.02 -39.74 9.37
N ALA A 249 22.98 -40.72 8.46
CA ALA A 249 24.16 -41.27 7.80
C ALA A 249 24.72 -40.36 6.70
N HIS A 250 23.89 -39.53 6.05
CA HIS A 250 24.28 -38.76 4.86
C HIS A 250 24.13 -37.24 5.04
N LEU A 251 24.17 -36.74 6.29
CA LEU A 251 23.90 -35.36 6.64
C LEU A 251 24.66 -34.36 5.75
N GLU A 252 25.89 -34.62 5.40
CA GLU A 252 26.76 -33.75 4.58
C GLU A 252 26.23 -33.49 3.16
N ARG A 253 25.41 -34.39 2.62
CA ARG A 253 24.81 -34.26 1.28
C ARG A 253 23.43 -33.66 1.29
N LEU A 254 22.91 -33.37 2.46
CA LEU A 254 21.51 -33.00 2.65
C LEU A 254 21.35 -31.56 3.10
N VAL A 255 20.21 -31.02 2.76
CA VAL A 255 19.63 -29.81 3.38
C VAL A 255 18.57 -30.30 4.35
N VAL A 256 18.77 -30.06 5.65
CA VAL A 256 17.79 -30.40 6.68
C VAL A 256 16.85 -29.24 6.91
N LYS A 257 15.55 -29.50 6.87
CA LYS A 257 14.48 -28.51 6.98
C LYS A 257 13.48 -28.97 8.04
N PRO A 258 12.71 -28.04 8.66
CA PRO A 258 11.53 -28.41 9.42
C PRO A 258 10.50 -29.11 8.54
N ALA A 259 9.98 -30.25 8.99
CA ALA A 259 8.94 -31.01 8.29
C ALA A 259 7.61 -30.24 8.30
N PHE A 260 7.32 -29.54 9.39
CA PHE A 260 6.08 -28.78 9.56
C PHE A 260 6.38 -27.29 9.48
N GLY A 261 6.14 -26.72 8.32
CA GLY A 261 6.52 -25.36 7.99
C GLY A 261 5.65 -24.30 8.59
N ARG A 262 5.88 -23.83 9.81
CA ARG A 262 5.44 -22.51 10.30
C ARG A 262 6.25 -21.96 11.48
N ARG A 263 7.18 -22.71 12.02
CA ARG A 263 8.23 -22.08 12.82
C ARG A 263 9.26 -21.56 11.83
N ARG A 264 9.74 -20.32 11.98
CA ARG A 264 10.97 -19.81 11.36
C ARG A 264 12.13 -20.72 11.76
N GLY A 265 12.06 -21.99 11.31
CA GLY A 265 13.06 -22.99 11.56
C GLY A 265 14.26 -22.70 10.68
N ARG A 266 15.42 -22.75 11.27
CA ARG A 266 16.69 -22.67 10.56
C ARG A 266 16.71 -23.81 9.53
N ILE A 267 17.12 -23.50 8.31
CA ILE A 267 17.50 -24.49 7.29
C ILE A 267 18.98 -24.76 7.49
N TRP A 268 19.35 -26.04 7.55
CA TRP A 268 20.73 -26.45 7.77
C TRP A 268 21.27 -27.08 6.48
N PHE A 269 22.35 -26.53 5.97
CA PHE A 269 23.10 -27.11 4.85
C PHE A 269 24.21 -28.00 5.43
N GLY A 270 24.04 -29.31 5.31
CA GLY A 270 24.91 -30.27 5.99
C GLY A 270 26.41 -30.13 5.67
N HIS A 271 26.76 -29.74 4.43
CA HIS A 271 28.14 -29.49 4.00
C HIS A 271 28.75 -28.20 4.61
N GLN A 272 27.93 -27.28 5.14
CA GLN A 272 28.39 -26.00 5.72
C GLN A 272 28.50 -26.07 7.24
N LEU A 273 28.03 -27.15 7.88
CA LEU A 273 27.99 -27.26 9.33
C LEU A 273 29.37 -27.58 9.91
N SER A 274 29.70 -26.90 11.00
CA SER A 274 30.80 -27.27 11.87
C SER A 274 30.54 -28.65 12.52
N ALA A 275 31.59 -29.32 13.00
CA ALA A 275 31.43 -30.58 13.75
C ALA A 275 30.49 -30.45 14.94
N ALA A 276 30.59 -29.35 15.70
CA ALA A 276 29.74 -29.07 16.83
C ALA A 276 28.27 -28.87 16.42
N ASP A 277 28.01 -28.14 15.31
CA ASP A 277 26.65 -27.91 14.79
C ASP A 277 26.05 -29.22 14.25
N LYS A 278 26.84 -30.09 13.61
CA LYS A 278 26.39 -31.41 13.18
C LYS A 278 25.92 -32.26 14.37
N THR A 279 26.75 -32.36 15.41
CA THR A 279 26.38 -33.09 16.65
C THR A 279 25.08 -32.55 17.21
N ARG A 280 24.97 -31.23 17.37
CA ARG A 280 23.77 -30.59 17.90
C ARG A 280 22.52 -30.84 17.04
N LEU A 281 22.66 -30.79 15.72
CA LEU A 281 21.56 -31.08 14.80
C LEU A 281 21.11 -32.53 14.89
N LEU A 282 22.06 -33.49 14.98
CA LEU A 282 21.75 -34.91 15.15
C LEU A 282 21.02 -35.18 16.48
N GLU A 283 21.41 -34.53 17.57
CA GLU A 283 20.69 -34.59 18.86
C GLU A 283 19.27 -34.06 18.75
N LEU A 284 19.06 -32.94 18.04
CA LEU A 284 17.72 -32.38 17.79
C LEU A 284 16.84 -33.31 16.95
N ILE A 285 17.41 -33.91 15.90
CA ILE A 285 16.70 -34.89 15.05
C ILE A 285 16.35 -36.14 15.85
N ALA A 286 17.27 -36.66 16.69
CA ALA A 286 17.01 -37.83 17.52
C ALA A 286 15.91 -37.57 18.56
N ALA A 287 15.87 -36.35 19.14
CA ALA A 287 14.85 -35.97 20.12
C ALA A 287 13.45 -35.81 19.53
N ARG A 288 13.33 -35.36 18.27
CA ARG A 288 12.05 -35.07 17.61
C ARG A 288 12.09 -35.38 16.11
N PRO A 289 12.27 -36.66 15.75
CA PRO A 289 12.53 -37.03 14.36
C PRO A 289 11.41 -36.60 13.41
N GLN A 290 10.14 -36.67 13.82
CA GLN A 290 8.99 -36.27 13.01
C GLN A 290 8.99 -34.78 12.60
N GLU A 291 9.75 -33.93 13.30
CA GLU A 291 9.81 -32.47 12.97
C GLU A 291 10.83 -32.16 11.85
N PHE A 292 11.57 -33.14 11.34
CA PHE A 292 12.66 -32.90 10.39
C PHE A 292 12.52 -33.69 9.09
N VAL A 293 13.04 -33.06 8.05
CA VAL A 293 13.16 -33.63 6.69
C VAL A 293 14.57 -33.39 6.19
N GLY A 294 15.21 -34.42 5.66
CA GLY A 294 16.42 -34.28 4.86
C GLY A 294 16.08 -34.29 3.36
N GLN A 295 16.56 -33.31 2.64
CA GLN A 295 16.40 -33.21 1.18
C GLN A 295 17.79 -33.16 0.52
N GLU A 296 17.97 -33.85 -0.61
CA GLU A 296 19.23 -33.80 -1.36
C GLU A 296 19.64 -32.36 -1.68
N CYS A 297 20.90 -32.03 -1.44
CA CYS A 297 21.44 -30.71 -1.76
C CYS A 297 21.74 -30.62 -3.27
N VAL A 298 20.81 -30.12 -4.05
CA VAL A 298 20.97 -29.93 -5.49
C VAL A 298 21.49 -28.52 -5.74
N MET A 299 22.69 -28.43 -6.31
CA MET A 299 23.27 -27.15 -6.74
C MET A 299 22.50 -26.61 -7.96
N PRO A 300 21.94 -25.41 -7.88
CA PRO A 300 21.20 -24.81 -8.99
C PRO A 300 22.13 -24.50 -10.18
N SER A 301 21.61 -24.62 -11.39
CA SER A 301 22.30 -24.08 -12.56
C SER A 301 22.40 -22.54 -12.47
N SER A 302 23.44 -21.99 -13.09
CA SER A 302 23.67 -20.53 -13.10
C SER A 302 23.26 -19.88 -14.42
N ALA A 303 23.00 -18.58 -14.36
CA ALA A 303 22.79 -17.71 -15.51
C ALA A 303 23.65 -16.44 -15.38
N PRO A 304 24.06 -15.83 -16.52
CA PRO A 304 24.81 -14.58 -16.49
C PRO A 304 23.93 -13.43 -15.96
N VAL A 305 24.48 -12.62 -15.08
CA VAL A 305 23.86 -11.41 -14.54
C VAL A 305 24.79 -10.23 -14.79
N TRP A 306 24.26 -9.14 -15.31
CA TRP A 306 25.01 -7.91 -15.49
C TRP A 306 25.11 -7.17 -14.17
N THR A 307 26.32 -6.80 -13.78
CA THR A 307 26.64 -6.02 -12.58
C THR A 307 27.55 -4.85 -12.96
N SER A 308 27.85 -3.97 -12.02
CA SER A 308 28.83 -2.90 -12.23
C SER A 308 30.24 -3.39 -12.57
N ALA A 309 30.57 -4.64 -12.22
CA ALA A 309 31.83 -5.32 -12.53
C ALA A 309 31.81 -6.10 -13.86
N GLY A 310 30.65 -6.18 -14.55
CA GLY A 310 30.45 -6.96 -15.76
C GLY A 310 29.51 -8.15 -15.57
N PHE A 311 29.64 -9.17 -16.41
CA PHE A 311 28.86 -10.41 -16.30
C PHE A 311 29.39 -11.33 -15.20
N GLU A 312 28.51 -11.64 -14.26
CA GLU A 312 28.75 -12.63 -13.19
C GLU A 312 27.83 -13.84 -13.38
N ARG A 313 28.29 -15.02 -12.98
CA ARG A 313 27.46 -16.24 -12.92
C ARG A 313 26.74 -16.27 -11.60
N ARG A 314 25.40 -16.37 -11.61
CA ARG A 314 24.60 -16.47 -10.39
C ARG A 314 23.61 -17.61 -10.48
N SER A 315 23.42 -18.33 -9.40
CA SER A 315 22.45 -19.42 -9.28
C SER A 315 21.02 -18.93 -9.53
N VAL A 316 20.21 -19.76 -10.21
CA VAL A 316 18.83 -19.43 -10.57
C VAL A 316 17.88 -20.52 -10.12
N LEU A 317 16.79 -20.12 -9.46
CA LEU A 317 15.65 -20.96 -9.15
C LEU A 317 14.43 -20.43 -9.89
N LEU A 318 13.56 -21.32 -10.36
CA LEU A 318 12.36 -20.98 -11.09
C LEU A 318 11.12 -21.36 -10.27
N ARG A 319 10.15 -20.45 -10.14
CA ARG A 319 8.80 -20.79 -9.73
C ARG A 319 7.87 -20.78 -10.94
N ALA A 320 7.32 -21.95 -11.25
CA ALA A 320 6.30 -22.14 -12.27
C ALA A 320 4.90 -22.12 -11.64
N TYR A 321 3.87 -21.83 -12.43
CA TYR A 321 2.49 -21.68 -11.96
C TYR A 321 1.53 -22.44 -12.82
N VAL A 322 0.49 -23.03 -12.17
CA VAL A 322 -0.63 -23.69 -12.83
C VAL A 322 -1.92 -23.14 -12.24
N ALA A 323 -2.87 -22.78 -13.10
CA ALA A 323 -4.24 -22.48 -12.74
C ALA A 323 -5.14 -23.62 -13.24
N THR A 324 -6.12 -24.06 -12.43
CA THR A 324 -6.99 -25.18 -12.80
C THR A 324 -8.36 -25.12 -12.11
N ASN A 325 -9.37 -25.62 -12.80
CA ASN A 325 -10.68 -25.97 -12.25
C ASN A 325 -10.86 -27.49 -12.11
N GLY A 326 -9.77 -28.27 -12.28
CA GLY A 326 -9.77 -29.72 -12.22
C GLY A 326 -9.82 -30.45 -13.56
N THR A 327 -10.31 -29.81 -14.62
CA THR A 327 -10.42 -30.45 -15.96
C THR A 327 -9.39 -29.93 -16.96
N ASN A 328 -9.12 -28.63 -16.95
CA ASN A 328 -8.24 -27.97 -17.92
C ASN A 328 -7.16 -27.16 -17.21
N PRO A 329 -6.02 -27.76 -16.86
CA PRO A 329 -4.92 -27.04 -16.25
C PRO A 329 -4.26 -26.10 -17.28
N VAL A 330 -4.03 -24.85 -16.88
CA VAL A 330 -3.34 -23.84 -17.68
C VAL A 330 -2.02 -23.49 -16.99
N VAL A 331 -0.91 -23.69 -17.68
CA VAL A 331 0.43 -23.33 -17.17
C VAL A 331 0.78 -21.92 -17.62
N LEU A 332 1.32 -21.11 -16.69
CA LEU A 332 1.89 -19.81 -17.05
C LEU A 332 3.08 -20.00 -18.01
N PRO A 333 3.01 -19.47 -19.25
CA PRO A 333 4.15 -19.58 -20.18
C PRO A 333 5.27 -18.61 -19.76
N GLY A 334 6.01 -19.02 -18.74
CA GLY A 334 7.03 -18.24 -18.04
C GLY A 334 7.20 -18.72 -16.61
N GLY A 335 7.55 -17.81 -15.74
CA GLY A 335 7.71 -18.07 -14.31
C GLY A 335 8.51 -16.98 -13.64
N LEU A 336 8.59 -17.04 -12.31
CA LEU A 336 9.45 -16.15 -11.55
C LEU A 336 10.83 -16.78 -11.39
N ALA A 337 11.77 -16.42 -12.24
CA ALA A 337 13.17 -16.77 -12.07
C ALA A 337 13.79 -15.85 -11.01
N ARG A 338 14.24 -16.44 -9.91
CA ARG A 338 14.93 -15.76 -8.81
C ARG A 338 16.42 -16.02 -8.94
N VAL A 339 17.23 -14.99 -8.74
CA VAL A 339 18.66 -15.02 -8.97
C VAL A 339 19.37 -14.76 -7.65
N ALA A 340 20.42 -15.53 -7.33
CA ALA A 340 21.22 -15.35 -6.12
C ALA A 340 21.81 -13.93 -6.02
N ALA A 341 21.99 -13.45 -4.80
CA ALA A 341 22.53 -12.11 -4.56
C ALA A 341 24.02 -12.00 -4.91
N SER A 342 24.76 -13.10 -4.78
CA SER A 342 26.19 -13.17 -5.12
C SER A 342 26.52 -14.53 -5.76
N GLU A 343 27.72 -14.66 -6.32
CA GLU A 343 28.23 -15.92 -6.84
C GLU A 343 28.56 -16.91 -5.71
N ASP A 344 29.02 -16.40 -4.57
CA ASP A 344 29.45 -17.19 -3.41
C ASP A 344 28.28 -17.76 -2.59
N ASP A 345 27.07 -17.13 -2.69
CA ASP A 345 25.87 -17.61 -2.02
C ASP A 345 24.87 -18.18 -3.05
N PRO A 346 24.92 -19.49 -3.32
CA PRO A 346 24.02 -20.12 -4.30
C PRO A 346 22.56 -20.15 -3.86
N TRP A 347 22.25 -19.75 -2.63
CA TRP A 347 20.92 -19.82 -2.06
C TRP A 347 20.12 -18.56 -2.39
N VAL A 348 19.01 -18.76 -3.06
CA VAL A 348 18.20 -17.69 -3.62
C VAL A 348 17.09 -17.33 -2.65
N SER A 349 17.20 -16.15 -1.99
CA SER A 349 16.16 -15.56 -1.16
C SER A 349 15.85 -14.16 -1.64
N MET A 350 14.58 -13.88 -1.98
CA MET A 350 14.15 -12.52 -2.33
C MET A 350 14.33 -11.53 -1.17
N GLN A 351 14.28 -12.01 0.06
CA GLN A 351 14.50 -11.17 1.26
C GLN A 351 15.99 -10.85 1.47
N GLY A 352 16.89 -11.64 0.89
CA GLY A 352 18.33 -11.42 0.94
C GLY A 352 18.90 -10.55 -0.18
N GLY A 353 18.05 -9.79 -0.91
CA GLY A 353 18.50 -8.91 -1.99
C GLY A 353 18.70 -9.61 -3.35
N ALA A 354 18.20 -10.83 -3.50
CA ALA A 354 18.22 -11.54 -4.78
C ALA A 354 17.40 -10.80 -5.85
N GLY A 355 17.90 -10.78 -7.06
CA GLY A 355 17.21 -10.23 -8.22
C GLY A 355 16.21 -11.21 -8.85
N SER A 356 15.49 -10.74 -9.86
CA SER A 356 14.64 -11.59 -10.70
C SER A 356 14.99 -11.42 -12.17
N LYS A 357 14.71 -12.47 -12.98
CA LYS A 357 14.82 -12.46 -14.44
C LYS A 357 13.46 -12.78 -15.05
N ASP A 358 13.22 -12.28 -16.26
CA ASP A 358 12.11 -12.77 -17.08
C ASP A 358 12.44 -14.18 -17.60
N THR A 359 11.44 -15.05 -17.63
CA THR A 359 11.55 -16.43 -18.13
C THR A 359 10.81 -16.53 -19.45
N TRP A 360 11.54 -16.82 -20.51
CA TRP A 360 10.98 -16.95 -21.85
C TRP A 360 10.64 -18.39 -22.17
N VAL A 361 9.39 -18.63 -22.55
CA VAL A 361 8.93 -19.87 -23.17
C VAL A 361 8.69 -19.58 -24.63
N LEU A 362 9.43 -20.29 -25.50
CA LEU A 362 9.37 -20.08 -26.94
C LEU A 362 8.20 -20.87 -27.53
N ARG A 363 7.63 -20.37 -28.64
CA ARG A 363 6.65 -21.13 -29.42
C ARG A 363 7.39 -22.23 -30.20
N SER A 364 6.83 -23.43 -30.21
CA SER A 364 7.22 -24.50 -31.13
C SER A 364 6.29 -24.47 -32.33
N GLY A 365 6.76 -24.85 -33.51
CA GLY A 365 6.02 -24.72 -34.78
C GLY A 365 4.65 -25.41 -34.87
N ASP A 366 4.29 -26.28 -33.88
CA ASP A 366 3.04 -27.00 -33.80
C ASP A 366 1.99 -26.32 -32.88
N ASP A 367 2.30 -25.13 -32.33
CA ASP A 367 1.51 -24.47 -31.28
C ASP A 367 0.29 -23.63 -31.80
N ASP A 368 -0.03 -23.67 -33.07
CA ASP A 368 -1.11 -22.86 -33.67
C ASP A 368 -2.52 -23.20 -33.15
N GLY A 369 -2.69 -24.28 -32.37
CA GLY A 369 -3.98 -24.72 -31.84
C GLY A 369 -4.36 -24.22 -30.44
N GLU A 370 -3.41 -23.81 -29.60
CA GLU A 370 -3.71 -23.49 -28.19
C GLU A 370 -4.15 -22.02 -27.94
N GLU A 371 -3.88 -21.10 -28.85
CA GLU A 371 -4.43 -19.72 -28.73
C GLU A 371 -5.97 -19.68 -28.92
N SER A 372 -6.55 -20.70 -29.55
CA SER A 372 -7.99 -20.76 -29.84
C SER A 372 -8.86 -21.13 -28.64
N LEU A 373 -8.33 -21.81 -27.62
CA LEU A 373 -9.08 -22.19 -26.41
C LEU A 373 -9.19 -21.05 -25.36
N ALA A 374 -8.32 -20.04 -25.46
CA ALA A 374 -8.38 -18.86 -24.59
C ALA A 374 -9.20 -17.70 -25.17
N ALA A 375 -9.69 -17.85 -26.39
CA ALA A 375 -10.41 -16.83 -27.15
C ALA A 375 -11.92 -17.15 -27.28
N ALA A 376 -12.56 -17.62 -26.19
CA ALA A 376 -13.97 -17.34 -26.08
C ALA A 376 -14.09 -15.84 -25.73
N PRO A 377 -14.62 -14.99 -26.63
CA PRO A 377 -14.91 -13.63 -26.26
C PRO A 377 -15.94 -13.72 -25.12
N ALA A 378 -15.68 -12.99 -24.03
CA ALA A 378 -16.73 -12.67 -23.09
C ALA A 378 -17.78 -11.82 -23.85
N GLN A 379 -18.64 -12.48 -24.61
CA GLN A 379 -19.85 -11.92 -25.19
C GLN A 379 -20.96 -12.02 -24.15
N GLY A 380 -20.83 -11.22 -23.11
CA GLY A 380 -21.93 -10.82 -22.28
C GLY A 380 -22.17 -9.34 -22.49
N PRO A 381 -23.41 -8.85 -22.37
CA PRO A 381 -23.64 -7.42 -22.37
C PRO A 381 -22.70 -6.78 -21.36
N THR A 382 -22.11 -5.64 -21.74
CA THR A 382 -21.28 -4.79 -20.88
C THR A 382 -22.20 -4.21 -19.79
N ASP A 383 -22.70 -5.08 -18.91
CA ASP A 383 -23.41 -4.63 -17.73
C ASP A 383 -22.42 -3.93 -16.85
N ARG A 384 -22.59 -2.63 -16.75
CA ARG A 384 -21.84 -1.71 -15.92
C ARG A 384 -22.07 -2.08 -14.46
N ARG A 385 -21.44 -3.15 -13.99
CA ARG A 385 -21.38 -3.40 -12.56
C ARG A 385 -20.31 -2.52 -11.97
N LEU A 386 -20.76 -1.41 -11.44
CA LEU A 386 -20.02 -0.67 -10.43
C LEU A 386 -19.95 -1.59 -9.20
N THR A 387 -18.86 -2.35 -9.06
CA THR A 387 -18.52 -2.89 -7.74
C THR A 387 -18.39 -1.68 -6.83
N GLY A 388 -19.27 -1.59 -5.83
CA GLY A 388 -19.30 -0.44 -4.93
C GLY A 388 -17.92 -0.15 -4.34
N LEU A 389 -17.59 1.11 -4.15
CA LEU A 389 -16.32 1.49 -3.54
C LEU A 389 -16.31 0.99 -2.09
N PRO A 390 -15.31 0.16 -1.67
CA PRO A 390 -15.16 -0.21 -0.27
C PRO A 390 -14.99 1.04 0.60
N SER A 391 -15.67 1.08 1.75
CA SER A 391 -15.66 2.24 2.63
C SER A 391 -14.26 2.60 3.11
N ARG A 392 -13.40 1.61 3.40
CA ARG A 392 -12.00 1.84 3.77
C ARG A 392 -11.21 2.47 2.62
N ALA A 393 -11.46 2.07 1.37
CA ALA A 393 -10.79 2.67 0.22
C ALA A 393 -11.23 4.13 0.02
N ALA A 394 -12.51 4.44 0.27
CA ALA A 394 -13.02 5.82 0.26
C ALA A 394 -12.36 6.67 1.35
N ASP A 395 -12.26 6.15 2.58
CA ASP A 395 -11.58 6.78 3.71
C ASP A 395 -10.10 7.04 3.39
N SER A 396 -9.39 6.02 2.87
CA SER A 396 -7.98 6.17 2.48
C SER A 396 -7.76 7.22 1.38
N LEU A 397 -8.66 7.32 0.40
CA LEU A 397 -8.60 8.36 -0.63
C LEU A 397 -8.86 9.75 -0.05
N PHE A 398 -9.83 9.88 0.84
CA PHE A 398 -10.12 11.13 1.54
C PHE A 398 -8.91 11.62 2.35
N TRP A 399 -8.29 10.74 3.15
CA TRP A 399 -7.10 11.09 3.94
C TRP A 399 -5.87 11.31 3.06
N LEU A 400 -5.72 10.59 1.95
CA LEU A 400 -4.67 10.86 0.97
C LEU A 400 -4.77 12.31 0.44
N GLY A 401 -5.99 12.74 0.11
CA GLY A 401 -6.26 14.11 -0.31
C GLY A 401 -5.91 15.13 0.79
N ARG A 402 -6.31 14.85 2.03
CA ARG A 402 -6.01 15.73 3.18
C ARG A 402 -4.51 15.86 3.43
N TYR A 403 -3.78 14.74 3.54
CA TYR A 403 -2.35 14.78 3.84
C TYR A 403 -1.53 15.38 2.70
N ALA A 404 -1.90 15.13 1.44
CA ALA A 404 -1.22 15.74 0.29
C ALA A 404 -1.38 17.27 0.29
N GLU A 405 -2.60 17.78 0.56
CA GLU A 405 -2.85 19.21 0.64
C GLU A 405 -2.18 19.86 1.85
N ARG A 406 -2.22 19.19 3.03
CA ARG A 406 -1.53 19.66 4.24
C ARG A 406 -0.03 19.80 4.00
N LEU A 407 0.58 18.78 3.41
CA LEU A 407 2.00 18.83 3.06
C LEU A 407 2.27 19.97 2.07
N GLU A 408 1.47 20.14 1.03
CA GLU A 408 1.62 21.25 0.07
C GLU A 408 1.59 22.61 0.77
N GLN A 409 0.65 22.83 1.67
CA GLN A 409 0.53 24.09 2.40
C GLN A 409 1.73 24.34 3.32
N HIS A 410 2.18 23.33 4.08
CA HIS A 410 3.38 23.45 4.91
C HIS A 410 4.62 23.80 4.07
N LEU A 411 4.79 23.13 2.93
CA LEU A 411 5.90 23.40 2.03
C LEU A 411 5.86 24.82 1.43
N ARG A 412 4.67 25.35 1.11
CA ARG A 412 4.52 26.72 0.60
C ARG A 412 4.89 27.76 1.65
N VAL A 413 4.45 27.55 2.89
CA VAL A 413 4.85 28.42 4.01
C VAL A 413 6.37 28.37 4.19
N LEU A 414 6.94 27.17 4.26
CA LEU A 414 8.40 27.00 4.43
C LEU A 414 9.19 27.61 3.27
N ARG A 415 8.74 27.48 2.03
CA ARG A 415 9.36 28.12 0.87
C ARG A 415 9.44 29.65 1.05
N CYS A 416 8.34 30.28 1.45
CA CYS A 416 8.31 31.72 1.65
C CYS A 416 9.20 32.13 2.83
N VAL A 417 9.14 31.44 3.95
CA VAL A 417 9.98 31.75 5.14
C VAL A 417 11.46 31.56 4.83
N LEU A 418 11.84 30.40 4.27
CA LEU A 418 13.23 30.13 3.86
C LEU A 418 13.74 31.14 2.81
N GLY A 419 12.87 31.56 1.89
CA GLY A 419 13.19 32.59 0.91
C GLY A 419 13.48 33.94 1.55
N GLN A 420 12.72 34.35 2.55
CA GLN A 420 12.92 35.55 3.32
C GLN A 420 14.22 35.49 4.17
N LEU A 421 14.47 34.34 4.79
CA LEU A 421 15.71 34.10 5.56
C LEU A 421 16.97 34.05 4.70
N ALA A 422 16.84 33.68 3.41
CA ALA A 422 17.95 33.63 2.46
C ALA A 422 18.32 35.00 1.89
N SER A 423 17.39 35.95 1.86
CA SER A 423 17.54 37.21 1.08
C SER A 423 18.15 38.38 1.82
N ASP A 424 18.37 38.37 3.16
CA ASP A 424 18.78 39.56 3.89
C ASP A 424 19.74 39.35 5.05
N SER A 425 20.73 40.24 5.09
CA SER A 425 21.70 40.46 6.17
C SER A 425 21.59 41.88 6.78
N SER A 426 20.42 42.54 6.78
CA SER A 426 20.28 43.91 7.28
C SER A 426 19.78 43.96 8.73
N PRO A 427 20.08 45.04 9.51
CA PRO A 427 19.79 45.11 10.95
C PRO A 427 18.29 45.18 11.32
N GLU A 428 17.37 45.28 10.38
CA GLU A 428 15.91 45.20 10.58
C GLU A 428 15.35 43.76 10.65
N THR A 429 16.25 42.78 10.72
CA THR A 429 15.91 41.33 10.64
C THR A 429 15.12 40.84 11.84
N SER A 430 15.35 41.36 13.06
CA SER A 430 14.71 40.84 14.29
C SER A 430 13.20 40.99 14.26
N ASP A 431 12.65 42.15 13.92
CA ASP A 431 11.20 42.40 13.86
C ASP A 431 10.49 41.61 12.75
N ARG A 432 11.22 41.37 11.64
CA ARG A 432 10.72 40.50 10.54
C ARG A 432 10.68 39.05 10.98
N ASP A 433 11.74 38.53 11.59
CA ASP A 433 11.86 37.15 12.04
C ASP A 433 10.83 36.84 13.13
N ASP A 434 10.57 37.78 14.03
CA ASP A 434 9.50 37.66 15.03
C ASP A 434 8.11 37.53 14.37
N ARG A 435 7.80 38.37 13.36
CA ARG A 435 6.55 38.31 12.64
C ARG A 435 6.38 37.01 11.85
N LEU A 436 7.43 36.54 11.17
CA LEU A 436 7.44 35.25 10.49
C LEU A 436 7.29 34.10 11.48
N GLY A 437 7.96 34.19 12.64
CA GLY A 437 7.82 33.24 13.74
C GLY A 437 6.40 33.16 14.27
N HIS A 438 5.75 34.31 14.49
CA HIS A 438 4.33 34.36 14.88
C HIS A 438 3.40 33.76 13.83
N LEU A 439 3.63 34.04 12.55
CA LEU A 439 2.85 33.45 11.45
C LEU A 439 2.99 31.93 11.42
N VAL A 440 4.20 31.42 11.49
CA VAL A 440 4.51 29.98 11.44
C VAL A 440 3.94 29.25 12.66
N ALA A 441 4.04 29.84 13.85
CA ALA A 441 3.46 29.29 15.07
C ALA A 441 1.91 29.32 15.02
N GLY A 442 1.32 30.41 14.55
CA GLY A 442 -0.14 30.56 14.42
C GLY A 442 -0.77 29.62 13.42
N ILE A 443 0.00 29.11 12.43
CA ILE A 443 -0.45 28.06 11.50
C ILE A 443 -0.26 26.65 12.10
N GLY A 444 0.37 26.54 13.27
CA GLY A 444 0.64 25.26 13.93
C GLY A 444 1.81 24.48 13.34
N LEU A 445 2.66 25.12 12.55
CA LEU A 445 3.87 24.51 11.99
C LEU A 445 4.98 24.32 13.03
N LEU A 446 5.12 25.25 13.96
CA LEU A 446 6.07 25.15 15.07
C LEU A 446 5.31 25.03 16.39
N PRO A 447 5.74 24.18 17.33
CA PRO A 447 5.17 24.17 18.66
C PRO A 447 5.39 25.54 19.30
N VAL A 448 4.32 26.10 19.87
CA VAL A 448 4.44 27.24 20.78
C VAL A 448 5.17 26.72 22.00
N THR A 449 6.50 26.88 22.05
CA THR A 449 7.21 26.65 23.31
C THR A 449 6.83 27.80 24.23
N PRO A 450 6.22 27.55 25.41
CA PRO A 450 6.16 28.59 26.44
C PRO A 450 7.62 29.01 26.70
N GLU A 451 7.88 30.30 26.66
CA GLU A 451 9.19 30.81 27.08
C GLU A 451 9.53 30.17 28.43
N PRO A 452 10.72 29.56 28.58
CA PRO A 452 11.17 29.18 29.90
C PRO A 452 11.19 30.48 30.71
N SER A 453 10.36 30.48 31.78
CA SER A 453 10.43 31.53 32.81
C SER A 453 11.87 31.51 33.31
N VAL A 454 12.71 32.39 32.78
CA VAL A 454 14.07 32.61 33.27
C VAL A 454 13.92 33.34 34.61
N ALA A 455 13.99 32.56 35.68
CA ALA A 455 14.30 33.15 36.98
C ALA A 455 15.69 33.82 36.85
N PRO A 456 15.82 35.04 37.34
CA PRO A 456 17.12 35.74 37.26
C PRO A 456 18.20 34.91 37.95
N PRO A 457 19.40 34.75 37.37
CA PRO A 457 20.50 34.01 38.00
C PRO A 457 20.91 34.73 39.29
N ALA A 458 20.97 33.96 40.39
CA ALA A 458 21.63 34.35 41.59
C ALA A 458 23.14 34.34 41.29
N ASP A 459 23.74 35.53 41.45
CA ASP A 459 25.14 35.86 41.58
C ASP A 459 26.25 34.84 41.19
N GLY A 460 27.02 35.22 40.16
CA GLY A 460 28.49 35.15 40.13
C GLY A 460 29.09 33.83 39.67
N GLU A 461 29.40 33.74 38.39
CA GLU A 461 30.69 33.41 37.78
C GLU A 461 30.58 33.46 36.25
N PRO A 462 31.54 34.05 35.51
CA PRO A 462 31.50 33.99 34.05
C PRO A 462 31.84 32.56 33.59
N GLY A 463 30.88 31.88 33.01
CA GLY A 463 31.09 30.63 32.33
C GLY A 463 32.00 30.79 31.09
N PRO A 464 32.62 29.69 30.60
CA PRO A 464 33.50 29.76 29.43
C PRO A 464 32.72 30.26 28.20
N PRO A 465 33.36 30.92 27.24
CA PRO A 465 32.70 31.47 26.08
C PRO A 465 32.04 30.36 25.29
N GLU A 466 30.74 30.47 25.11
CA GLU A 466 29.99 29.62 24.22
C GLU A 466 30.46 29.79 22.78
N THR A 467 31.19 28.84 22.28
CA THR A 467 31.36 28.65 20.84
C THR A 467 30.06 28.03 20.32
N ALA A 468 29.00 28.82 20.26
CA ALA A 468 27.76 28.43 19.62
C ALA A 468 27.70 29.11 18.25
N ASP A 469 27.42 28.31 17.25
CA ASP A 469 27.00 28.74 15.93
C ASP A 469 25.91 29.81 16.06
N ASP A 470 26.19 31.02 15.58
CA ASP A 470 25.29 32.19 15.54
C ASP A 470 24.15 32.00 14.49
N VAL A 471 23.47 30.86 14.52
CA VAL A 471 22.32 30.64 13.65
C VAL A 471 21.07 31.16 14.37
N PRO A 472 20.32 32.14 13.78
CA PRO A 472 19.13 32.69 14.38
C PRO A 472 18.15 31.57 14.77
N ASP A 473 17.46 31.69 15.91
CA ASP A 473 16.62 30.66 16.48
C ASP A 473 15.48 30.18 15.50
N LEU A 474 14.89 31.13 14.75
CA LEU A 474 13.92 30.82 13.72
C LEU A 474 14.50 29.95 12.61
N THR A 475 15.70 30.26 12.14
CA THR A 475 16.38 29.46 11.09
C THR A 475 16.62 28.04 11.55
N ARG A 476 17.10 27.85 12.77
CA ARG A 476 17.32 26.50 13.36
C ARG A 476 16.00 25.74 13.49
N LYS A 477 14.96 26.36 14.03
CA LYS A 477 13.63 25.75 14.16
C LYS A 477 13.05 25.33 12.81
N VAL A 478 13.17 26.16 11.79
CA VAL A 478 12.68 25.86 10.44
C VAL A 478 13.47 24.74 9.78
N LEU A 479 14.79 24.71 9.91
CA LEU A 479 15.63 23.63 9.40
C LEU A 479 15.34 22.31 10.12
N ASP A 480 15.17 22.34 11.44
CA ASP A 480 14.78 21.16 12.21
C ASP A 480 13.43 20.62 11.73
N TRP A 481 12.46 21.47 11.43
CA TRP A 481 11.18 21.06 10.90
C TRP A 481 11.28 20.36 9.53
N VAL A 482 12.12 20.86 8.65
CA VAL A 482 12.34 20.29 7.31
C VAL A 482 13.02 18.92 7.40
N TYR A 483 13.95 18.73 8.33
CA TYR A 483 14.79 17.54 8.39
C TYR A 483 14.44 16.56 9.52
N ARG A 484 13.47 16.88 10.37
CA ARG A 484 13.08 16.06 11.52
C ARG A 484 12.23 14.89 11.09
N PHE A 485 12.52 13.69 11.64
CA PHE A 485 11.81 12.44 11.30
C PHE A 485 10.79 12.01 12.36
N ASP A 486 10.70 12.64 13.51
CA ASP A 486 10.04 12.12 14.71
C ASP A 486 8.87 12.95 15.26
N GLY A 487 8.48 14.05 14.61
CA GLY A 487 7.39 14.91 15.08
C GLY A 487 6.07 14.70 14.33
N PRO A 488 4.91 14.60 15.03
CA PRO A 488 3.61 14.58 14.37
C PRO A 488 3.40 15.83 13.50
N GLY A 489 2.97 15.64 12.25
CA GLY A 489 2.74 16.72 11.29
C GLY A 489 4.01 17.26 10.64
N SER A 490 5.20 16.74 10.96
CA SER A 490 6.45 17.06 10.25
C SER A 490 6.39 16.62 8.78
N ILE A 491 7.28 17.15 7.94
CA ILE A 491 7.35 16.75 6.53
C ILE A 491 7.49 15.24 6.36
N PRO A 492 8.43 14.55 7.03
CA PRO A 492 8.55 13.10 6.93
C PRO A 492 7.32 12.34 7.44
N ASP A 493 6.67 12.76 8.53
CA ASP A 493 5.43 12.15 9.01
C ASP A 493 4.31 12.26 7.97
N LEU A 494 4.10 13.45 7.39
CA LEU A 494 3.09 13.66 6.35
C LEU A 494 3.38 12.83 5.09
N MET A 495 4.63 12.75 4.67
CA MET A 495 5.05 11.89 3.55
C MET A 495 4.78 10.42 3.83
N GLY A 496 5.05 9.96 5.06
CA GLY A 496 4.73 8.62 5.52
C GLY A 496 3.22 8.32 5.47
N ARG A 497 2.38 9.26 5.94
CA ARG A 497 0.91 9.15 5.90
C ARG A 497 0.36 9.15 4.47
N ILE A 498 0.90 9.99 3.59
CA ILE A 498 0.56 9.99 2.16
C ILE A 498 0.85 8.61 1.57
N ARG A 499 2.05 8.08 1.80
CA ARG A 499 2.45 6.75 1.30
C ARG A 499 1.57 5.63 1.84
N GLN A 500 1.25 5.64 3.13
CA GLN A 500 0.39 4.64 3.76
C GLN A 500 -1.00 4.62 3.13
N ASN A 501 -1.63 5.78 2.97
CA ASN A 501 -2.96 5.88 2.37
C ASN A 501 -2.94 5.55 0.87
N ALA A 502 -1.93 6.01 0.13
CA ALA A 502 -1.74 5.66 -1.27
C ALA A 502 -1.52 4.15 -1.46
N ALA A 503 -0.75 3.51 -0.57
CA ALA A 503 -0.55 2.06 -0.60
C ALA A 503 -1.88 1.31 -0.40
N ALA A 504 -2.73 1.75 0.52
CA ALA A 504 -4.03 1.12 0.79
C ALA A 504 -5.00 1.14 -0.41
N VAL A 505 -4.81 2.07 -1.35
CA VAL A 505 -5.63 2.23 -2.57
C VAL A 505 -4.82 2.05 -3.86
N ARG A 506 -3.71 1.34 -3.80
CA ARG A 506 -2.77 1.18 -4.91
C ARG A 506 -3.41 0.57 -6.16
N ASP A 507 -4.39 -0.31 -6.01
CA ASP A 507 -5.17 -0.92 -7.08
C ASP A 507 -5.99 0.11 -7.88
N ARG A 508 -6.24 1.30 -7.32
CA ARG A 508 -7.06 2.39 -7.87
C ARG A 508 -6.25 3.56 -8.42
N LEU A 509 -4.95 3.59 -8.17
CA LEU A 509 -4.04 4.61 -8.66
C LEU A 509 -3.33 4.15 -9.95
N SER A 510 -3.15 5.06 -10.90
CA SER A 510 -2.36 4.77 -12.11
C SER A 510 -0.89 4.52 -11.75
N GLY A 511 -0.17 3.85 -12.65
CA GLY A 511 1.27 3.63 -12.49
C GLY A 511 2.05 4.93 -12.32
N ASP A 512 1.70 5.95 -13.12
CA ASP A 512 2.34 7.27 -13.09
C ASP A 512 2.05 8.01 -11.79
N THR A 513 0.80 7.95 -11.31
CA THR A 513 0.43 8.52 -10.00
C THR A 513 1.25 7.88 -8.88
N TRP A 514 1.41 6.55 -8.92
CA TRP A 514 2.22 5.85 -7.94
C TRP A 514 3.70 6.26 -8.00
N GLN A 515 4.29 6.37 -9.20
CA GLN A 515 5.68 6.80 -9.35
C GLN A 515 5.93 8.20 -8.77
N VAL A 516 4.99 9.12 -8.96
CA VAL A 516 5.09 10.48 -8.39
C VAL A 516 5.02 10.43 -6.86
N LEU A 517 4.10 9.65 -6.29
CA LEU A 517 3.97 9.50 -4.84
C LEU A 517 5.18 8.78 -4.21
N ASP A 518 5.78 7.83 -4.91
CA ASP A 518 6.98 7.13 -4.46
C ASP A 518 8.21 8.06 -4.39
N ARG A 519 8.28 9.09 -5.24
CA ARG A 519 9.32 10.14 -5.20
C ARG A 519 9.20 11.08 -4.00
N LEU A 520 8.05 11.11 -3.33
CA LEU A 520 7.89 11.87 -2.08
C LEU A 520 8.63 11.21 -0.90
N VAL A 521 9.06 9.95 -1.04
CA VAL A 521 9.76 9.23 0.04
C VAL A 521 11.18 9.76 0.20
N PRO A 522 11.64 10.10 1.42
CA PRO A 522 13.03 10.46 1.66
C PRO A 522 13.96 9.30 1.30
N GLN A 523 14.96 9.58 0.48
CA GLN A 523 16.01 8.61 0.15
C GLN A 523 17.11 8.59 1.21
N GLY A 524 16.75 8.35 2.49
CA GLY A 524 17.68 8.33 3.61
C GLY A 524 17.81 9.66 4.37
N GLU A 525 18.55 9.64 5.49
CA GLU A 525 18.82 10.82 6.30
C GLU A 525 19.76 11.79 5.58
N VAL A 526 19.40 13.07 5.56
CA VAL A 526 20.31 14.13 5.06
C VAL A 526 21.39 14.37 6.12
N PRO A 527 22.68 14.16 5.78
CA PRO A 527 23.77 14.43 6.74
C PRO A 527 23.73 15.87 7.24
N GLN A 528 24.04 16.08 8.52
CA GLN A 528 23.96 17.40 9.16
C GLN A 528 24.78 18.47 8.43
N ALA A 529 25.93 18.09 7.89
CA ALA A 529 26.79 18.97 7.09
C ALA A 529 26.15 19.50 5.79
N ARG A 530 25.08 18.92 5.32
CA ARG A 530 24.34 19.35 4.12
C ARG A 530 23.06 20.14 4.46
N ARG A 531 22.69 20.25 5.74
CA ARG A 531 21.49 20.97 6.18
C ARG A 531 21.74 22.48 6.13
N SER A 532 21.35 23.10 5.03
CA SER A 532 21.46 24.55 4.80
C SER A 532 20.13 25.09 4.27
N ILE A 533 19.91 26.42 4.37
CA ILE A 533 18.73 27.09 3.82
C ILE A 533 18.61 26.81 2.32
N ALA A 534 19.71 26.87 1.56
CA ALA A 534 19.69 26.61 0.12
C ALA A 534 19.29 25.17 -0.20
N HIS A 535 19.80 24.18 0.53
CA HIS A 535 19.42 22.78 0.35
C HIS A 535 17.95 22.55 0.76
N ALA A 536 17.49 23.15 1.87
CA ALA A 536 16.10 23.08 2.31
C ALA A 536 15.14 23.67 1.26
N LEU A 537 15.46 24.83 0.68
CA LEU A 537 14.69 25.44 -0.41
C LEU A 537 14.59 24.51 -1.62
N GLY A 538 15.70 23.92 -2.05
CA GLY A 538 15.71 22.97 -3.16
C GLY A 538 14.82 21.75 -2.89
N LEU A 539 14.90 21.18 -1.69
CA LEU A 539 14.06 20.05 -1.27
C LEU A 539 12.57 20.43 -1.26
N VAL A 540 12.22 21.53 -0.60
CA VAL A 540 10.85 22.04 -0.49
C VAL A 540 10.27 22.31 -1.89
N GLN A 541 11.02 22.92 -2.78
CA GLN A 541 10.59 23.22 -4.14
C GLN A 541 10.36 21.94 -4.97
N GLY A 542 11.26 20.95 -4.83
CA GLY A 542 11.10 19.64 -5.48
C GLY A 542 9.84 18.89 -4.99
N LEU A 543 9.55 18.93 -3.70
CA LEU A 543 8.34 18.32 -3.13
C LEU A 543 7.05 19.02 -3.61
N ILE A 544 7.03 20.36 -3.69
CA ILE A 544 5.89 21.13 -4.24
C ILE A 544 5.61 20.71 -5.68
N LEU A 545 6.64 20.55 -6.51
CA LEU A 545 6.47 20.11 -7.91
C LEU A 545 5.94 18.68 -8.00
N ASN A 546 6.40 17.77 -7.15
CA ASN A 546 5.87 16.40 -7.10
C ASN A 546 4.40 16.37 -6.67
N LEU A 547 4.00 17.18 -5.68
CA LEU A 547 2.60 17.29 -5.26
C LEU A 547 1.73 17.94 -6.36
N ALA A 548 2.25 18.93 -7.09
CA ALA A 548 1.55 19.50 -8.24
C ALA A 548 1.36 18.46 -9.36
N ALA A 549 2.36 17.61 -9.62
CA ALA A 549 2.25 16.51 -10.56
C ALA A 549 1.21 15.47 -10.09
N PHE A 550 1.21 15.10 -8.79
CA PHE A 550 0.18 14.24 -8.22
C PHE A 550 -1.23 14.82 -8.42
N ASN A 551 -1.40 16.10 -8.12
CA ASN A 551 -2.68 16.80 -8.28
C ASN A 551 -3.12 16.81 -9.75
N GLY A 552 -2.22 17.05 -10.71
CA GLY A 552 -2.48 16.98 -12.14
C GLY A 552 -2.92 15.59 -12.59
N LEU A 553 -2.18 14.55 -12.18
CA LEU A 553 -2.51 13.16 -12.49
C LEU A 553 -3.85 12.72 -11.88
N ALA A 554 -4.17 13.15 -10.66
CA ALA A 554 -5.46 12.87 -10.03
C ALA A 554 -6.61 13.53 -10.81
N MET A 555 -6.39 14.74 -11.36
CA MET A 555 -7.37 15.45 -12.16
C MET A 555 -7.54 14.84 -13.56
N GLU A 556 -6.48 14.31 -14.17
CA GLU A 556 -6.53 13.83 -15.56
C GLU A 556 -6.80 12.31 -15.66
N ASN A 557 -6.28 11.51 -14.72
CA ASN A 557 -6.30 10.05 -14.83
C ASN A 557 -7.41 9.36 -14.02
N MET A 558 -8.00 10.04 -13.03
CA MET A 558 -9.08 9.44 -12.24
C MET A 558 -10.45 9.73 -12.83
N THR A 559 -11.25 8.67 -13.01
CA THR A 559 -12.67 8.80 -13.34
C THR A 559 -13.41 9.59 -12.26
N ARG A 560 -14.34 10.49 -12.66
CA ARG A 560 -15.09 11.40 -11.76
C ARG A 560 -16.17 10.70 -10.93
N GLY A 561 -15.89 9.46 -10.49
CA GLY A 561 -16.73 8.70 -9.57
C GLY A 561 -16.43 8.98 -8.10
N PRO A 562 -17.02 8.19 -7.17
CA PRO A 562 -16.92 8.41 -5.73
C PRO A 562 -15.49 8.50 -5.21
N GLY A 563 -14.58 7.63 -5.70
CA GLY A 563 -13.19 7.64 -5.26
C GLY A 563 -12.48 8.97 -5.51
N TRP A 564 -12.66 9.54 -6.70
CA TRP A 564 -12.11 10.86 -7.03
C TRP A 564 -12.75 11.95 -6.17
N ARG A 565 -14.07 11.87 -5.95
CA ARG A 565 -14.79 12.86 -5.15
C ARG A 565 -14.31 12.88 -3.71
N PHE A 566 -14.09 11.72 -3.06
CA PHE A 566 -13.55 11.67 -1.71
C PHE A 566 -12.12 12.20 -1.63
N LEU A 567 -11.27 11.89 -2.61
CA LEU A 567 -9.91 12.45 -2.69
C LEU A 567 -9.96 13.99 -2.77
N ASP A 568 -10.79 14.54 -3.65
CA ASP A 568 -10.87 15.99 -3.80
C ASP A 568 -11.60 16.67 -2.63
N CYS A 569 -12.63 16.05 -2.02
CA CYS A 569 -13.23 16.52 -0.77
C CYS A 569 -12.17 16.67 0.34
N GLY A 570 -11.31 15.66 0.51
CA GLY A 570 -10.20 15.73 1.45
C GLY A 570 -9.29 16.93 1.20
N ARG A 571 -8.93 17.16 -0.07
CA ARG A 571 -8.11 18.30 -0.48
C ARG A 571 -8.81 19.64 -0.21
N ARG A 572 -10.10 19.77 -0.57
CA ARG A 572 -10.87 20.99 -0.37
C ARG A 572 -11.02 21.35 1.10
N LEU A 573 -11.36 20.36 1.93
CA LEU A 573 -11.45 20.55 3.38
C LEU A 573 -10.12 21.03 3.97
N GLU A 574 -9.01 20.37 3.64
CA GLU A 574 -7.71 20.72 4.19
C GLU A 574 -7.24 22.10 3.73
N ARG A 575 -7.49 22.47 2.45
CA ARG A 575 -7.20 23.80 1.95
C ARG A 575 -8.05 24.86 2.64
N GLY A 576 -9.32 24.56 2.93
CA GLY A 576 -10.19 25.41 3.71
C GLY A 576 -9.64 25.65 5.12
N PHE A 577 -9.24 24.59 5.84
CA PHE A 577 -8.59 24.68 7.15
C PHE A 577 -7.30 25.51 7.10
N SER A 578 -6.45 25.23 6.13
CA SER A 578 -5.19 25.95 5.98
C SER A 578 -5.41 27.45 5.70
N MET A 579 -6.43 27.78 4.90
CA MET A 579 -6.76 29.17 4.62
C MET A 579 -7.33 29.89 5.85
N THR A 580 -8.23 29.23 6.61
CA THR A 580 -8.73 29.83 7.87
C THR A 580 -7.59 30.05 8.86
N SER A 581 -6.70 29.09 9.04
CA SER A 581 -5.55 29.21 9.94
C SER A 581 -4.58 30.32 9.48
N LEU A 582 -4.28 30.40 8.18
CA LEU A 582 -3.39 31.42 7.61
C LEU A 582 -3.94 32.83 7.83
N MET A 583 -5.23 33.05 7.54
CA MET A 583 -5.88 34.36 7.70
C MET A 583 -5.99 34.75 9.17
N THR A 584 -6.29 33.80 10.06
CA THR A 584 -6.32 34.03 11.51
C THR A 584 -4.95 34.38 12.05
N ALA A 585 -3.93 33.61 11.71
CA ALA A 585 -2.53 33.87 12.14
C ALA A 585 -2.05 35.24 11.67
N ALA A 586 -2.36 35.62 10.44
CA ALA A 586 -2.03 36.91 9.87
C ALA A 586 -2.72 38.08 10.61
N ALA A 587 -4.01 37.89 10.97
CA ALA A 587 -4.77 38.91 11.67
C ALA A 587 -4.29 39.16 13.11
N PHE A 588 -3.66 38.16 13.74
CA PHE A 588 -3.05 38.31 15.07
C PHE A 588 -1.72 39.06 15.07
N VAL A 589 -1.02 39.19 13.94
CA VAL A 589 0.25 39.93 13.88
C VAL A 589 -0.04 41.44 14.02
N PRO A 590 0.48 42.12 15.05
CA PRO A 590 0.22 43.56 15.24
C PRO A 590 0.79 44.40 14.09
N GLY A 591 0.01 45.37 13.61
CA GLY A 591 0.46 46.29 12.57
C GLY A 591 0.85 45.62 11.27
N ALA A 592 0.19 44.49 10.90
CA ALA A 592 0.55 43.68 9.74
C ALA A 592 0.93 44.53 8.53
N PRO A 593 2.24 44.77 8.28
CA PRO A 593 2.67 45.67 7.23
C PRO A 593 2.42 45.04 5.85
N THR A 594 2.35 45.90 4.83
CA THR A 594 2.22 45.46 3.43
C THR A 594 3.10 44.26 3.06
N PRO A 595 4.40 44.18 3.50
CA PRO A 595 5.24 43.00 3.21
C PRO A 595 4.69 41.68 3.74
N LEU A 596 4.02 41.67 4.91
CA LEU A 596 3.40 40.43 5.44
C LEU A 596 2.21 39.99 4.61
N LEU A 597 1.38 40.92 4.15
CA LEU A 597 0.23 40.62 3.28
C LEU A 597 0.69 40.08 1.91
N GLU A 598 1.83 40.55 1.41
CA GLU A 598 2.45 40.00 0.19
C GLU A 598 2.94 38.56 0.41
N VAL A 599 3.57 38.27 1.55
CA VAL A 599 3.96 36.90 1.93
C VAL A 599 2.74 35.98 1.99
N ILE A 600 1.62 36.42 2.55
CA ILE A 600 0.38 35.63 2.63
C ILE A 600 -0.17 35.33 1.23
N LEU A 601 -0.16 36.32 0.33
CA LEU A 601 -0.57 36.14 -1.06
C LEU A 601 0.36 35.16 -1.82
N ASP A 602 1.65 35.18 -1.52
CA ASP A 602 2.63 34.26 -2.12
C ASP A 602 2.50 32.82 -1.56
N ILE A 603 2.25 32.65 -0.26
CA ILE A 603 1.91 31.35 0.34
C ILE A 603 0.68 30.78 -0.35
N ALA A 604 -0.37 31.60 -0.56
CA ALA A 604 -1.60 31.23 -1.22
C ALA A 604 -1.49 31.16 -2.77
N ASP A 605 -0.30 31.41 -3.35
CA ASP A 605 -0.08 31.44 -4.81
C ASP A 605 -1.08 32.38 -5.54
N SER A 606 -1.42 33.48 -4.91
CA SER A 606 -2.44 34.44 -5.36
C SER A 606 -1.91 35.86 -5.57
N GLY A 607 -0.58 36.06 -5.41
CA GLY A 607 0.06 37.36 -5.57
C GLY A 607 -0.14 37.96 -6.97
N MET A 608 -0.09 37.11 -8.01
CA MET A 608 -0.35 37.56 -9.39
C MET A 608 -1.81 37.96 -9.58
N THR A 609 -2.75 37.19 -9.06
CA THR A 609 -4.20 37.48 -9.12
C THR A 609 -4.51 38.82 -8.44
N HIS A 610 -3.90 39.05 -7.28
CA HIS A 610 -4.06 40.33 -6.55
C HIS A 610 -3.51 41.50 -7.37
N ARG A 611 -2.27 41.38 -7.89
CA ARG A 611 -1.65 42.45 -8.71
C ARG A 611 -2.43 42.78 -9.96
N GLN A 612 -2.97 41.77 -10.64
CA GLN A 612 -3.80 42.00 -11.85
C GLN A 612 -5.11 42.73 -11.55
N ARG A 613 -5.70 42.54 -10.35
CA ARG A 613 -6.97 43.17 -10.01
C ARG A 613 -6.81 44.58 -9.45
N TYR A 614 -5.82 44.79 -8.60
CA TYR A 614 -5.73 46.02 -7.82
C TYR A 614 -4.63 46.98 -8.28
N PHE A 615 -3.66 46.52 -9.04
CA PHE A 615 -2.49 47.31 -9.49
C PHE A 615 -1.80 48.12 -8.39
N ALA A 616 -1.89 47.65 -7.15
CA ALA A 616 -1.43 48.35 -5.95
C ALA A 616 -0.78 47.38 -4.98
N SER A 617 -0.08 47.92 -3.97
CA SER A 617 0.44 47.16 -2.83
C SER A 617 -0.68 46.45 -2.05
N ALA A 618 -0.36 45.31 -1.45
CA ALA A 618 -1.32 44.52 -0.71
C ALA A 618 -1.92 45.27 0.49
N ARG A 619 -3.24 45.27 0.59
CA ARG A 619 -4.03 45.76 1.70
C ARG A 619 -5.09 44.75 2.11
N TRP A 620 -5.49 44.75 3.38
CA TRP A 620 -6.45 43.80 3.92
C TRP A 620 -7.73 43.63 3.08
N PRO A 621 -8.44 44.69 2.63
CA PRO A 621 -9.64 44.47 1.83
C PRO A 621 -9.39 43.68 0.55
N GLY A 622 -8.31 43.99 -0.17
CA GLY A 622 -7.94 43.25 -1.39
C GLY A 622 -7.50 41.82 -1.14
N VAL A 623 -6.78 41.57 -0.05
CA VAL A 623 -6.34 40.22 0.37
C VAL A 623 -7.55 39.37 0.75
N VAL A 624 -8.48 39.91 1.56
CA VAL A 624 -9.73 39.21 1.94
C VAL A 624 -10.60 38.91 0.71
N GLU A 625 -10.71 39.87 -0.20
CA GLU A 625 -11.47 39.63 -1.43
C GLU A 625 -10.88 38.46 -2.24
N VAL A 626 -9.58 38.43 -2.45
CA VAL A 626 -8.90 37.41 -3.28
C VAL A 626 -8.84 36.04 -2.57
N LEU A 627 -8.56 35.99 -1.26
CA LEU A 627 -8.30 34.73 -0.53
C LEU A 627 -9.50 34.17 0.21
N VAL A 628 -10.48 35.00 0.52
CA VAL A 628 -11.66 34.57 1.30
C VAL A 628 -12.91 34.50 0.43
N ARG A 629 -13.24 35.55 -0.34
CA ARG A 629 -14.53 35.71 -1.02
C ARG A 629 -14.59 35.25 -2.47
N ASP A 630 -13.47 35.23 -3.16
CA ASP A 630 -13.44 34.95 -4.60
C ASP A 630 -13.79 33.50 -4.91
N VAL A 631 -14.98 33.29 -5.46
CA VAL A 631 -15.45 31.96 -5.88
C VAL A 631 -14.72 31.43 -7.14
N SER A 632 -14.00 32.29 -7.85
CA SER A 632 -13.25 31.91 -9.05
C SER A 632 -11.77 31.58 -8.80
N ASN A 633 -11.23 32.02 -7.66
CA ASN A 633 -9.85 31.71 -7.26
C ASN A 633 -9.76 30.32 -6.60
N PRO A 634 -9.07 29.33 -7.23
CA PRO A 634 -8.95 27.97 -6.67
C PRO A 634 -8.24 27.90 -5.29
N ARG A 635 -7.67 29.00 -4.83
CA ARG A 635 -7.01 29.10 -3.52
C ARG A 635 -7.92 29.75 -2.47
N ALA A 636 -8.98 30.45 -2.87
CA ALA A 636 -9.88 31.13 -1.95
C ALA A 636 -10.77 30.17 -1.15
N LEU A 637 -11.16 30.58 0.07
CA LEU A 637 -12.03 29.82 0.94
C LEU A 637 -13.42 29.59 0.32
N ALA A 638 -14.03 30.63 -0.29
CA ALA A 638 -15.33 30.53 -0.93
C ALA A 638 -15.34 29.51 -2.09
N PHE A 639 -14.24 29.41 -2.85
CA PHE A 639 -14.09 28.37 -3.88
C PHE A 639 -14.09 26.97 -3.27
N GLN A 640 -13.38 26.74 -2.12
CA GLN A 640 -13.36 25.43 -1.47
C GLN A 640 -14.75 25.00 -1.05
N LEU A 641 -15.53 25.91 -0.46
CA LEU A 641 -16.90 25.64 -0.05
C LEU A 641 -17.82 25.31 -1.23
N SER A 642 -17.69 26.03 -2.34
CA SER A 642 -18.46 25.77 -3.56
C SER A 642 -18.11 24.40 -4.16
N ALA A 643 -16.83 24.06 -4.21
CA ALA A 643 -16.37 22.75 -4.70
C ALA A 643 -16.84 21.60 -3.80
N LEU A 644 -16.76 21.76 -2.47
CA LEU A 644 -17.28 20.79 -1.51
C LEU A 644 -18.77 20.56 -1.69
N ARG A 645 -19.58 21.62 -1.82
CA ARG A 645 -21.00 21.48 -2.09
C ARG A 645 -21.28 20.64 -3.33
N ASN A 646 -20.63 20.95 -4.45
CA ASN A 646 -20.81 20.21 -5.70
C ASN A 646 -20.43 18.71 -5.56
N HIS A 647 -19.41 18.39 -4.76
CA HIS A 647 -19.03 17.01 -4.50
C HIS A 647 -20.05 16.28 -3.65
N LEU A 648 -20.56 16.94 -2.61
CA LEU A 648 -21.53 16.36 -1.68
C LEU A 648 -22.87 16.09 -2.35
N GLU A 649 -23.39 17.06 -3.13
CA GLU A 649 -24.59 16.89 -3.95
C GLU A 649 -24.43 15.69 -4.89
N ALA A 650 -23.32 15.59 -5.61
CA ALA A 650 -23.08 14.47 -6.53
C ALA A 650 -22.91 13.12 -5.81
N LEU A 651 -22.36 13.07 -4.59
CA LEU A 651 -22.28 11.85 -3.78
C LEU A 651 -23.66 11.43 -3.26
N GLN A 652 -24.51 12.40 -2.87
CA GLN A 652 -25.89 12.13 -2.47
C GLN A 652 -26.71 11.55 -3.61
N ASP A 653 -26.60 12.13 -4.81
CA ASP A 653 -27.29 11.66 -6.01
C ASP A 653 -26.84 10.22 -6.38
N GLU A 654 -25.55 9.96 -6.33
CA GLU A 654 -24.97 8.66 -6.72
C GLU A 654 -25.40 7.54 -5.77
N PHE A 655 -25.37 7.79 -4.47
CA PHE A 655 -25.73 6.79 -3.45
C PHE A 655 -27.21 6.75 -3.10
N ARG A 656 -28.05 7.55 -3.75
CA ARG A 656 -29.50 7.67 -3.47
C ARG A 656 -29.82 7.79 -1.95
N VAL A 657 -28.89 8.36 -1.22
CA VAL A 657 -29.11 8.64 0.21
C VAL A 657 -30.02 9.84 0.28
N GLY A 658 -31.11 9.73 1.04
CA GLY A 658 -32.07 10.83 1.16
C GLY A 658 -31.38 12.17 1.38
N VAL A 659 -31.84 13.21 0.67
CA VAL A 659 -31.23 14.54 0.68
C VAL A 659 -31.13 15.01 2.14
N ASP A 660 -29.90 15.05 2.66
CA ASP A 660 -29.66 15.64 3.96
C ASP A 660 -29.33 17.12 3.71
N ASP A 661 -30.37 17.96 3.75
CA ASP A 661 -30.25 19.40 3.47
C ASP A 661 -29.28 20.11 4.45
N ARG A 662 -28.85 19.43 5.54
CA ARG A 662 -27.96 19.99 6.55
C ARG A 662 -26.60 20.41 5.99
N TRP A 663 -26.02 19.65 5.05
CA TRP A 663 -24.71 20.01 4.48
C TRP A 663 -24.80 21.22 3.56
N SER A 664 -25.80 21.21 2.67
CA SER A 664 -26.05 22.36 1.78
C SER A 664 -26.37 23.61 2.60
N ALA A 665 -27.25 23.49 3.61
CA ALA A 665 -27.59 24.60 4.51
C ALA A 665 -26.37 25.10 5.33
N LEU A 666 -25.51 24.19 5.80
CA LEU A 666 -24.27 24.55 6.52
C LEU A 666 -23.32 25.33 5.61
N ILE A 667 -23.05 24.79 4.41
CA ILE A 667 -22.14 25.44 3.47
C ILE A 667 -22.71 26.78 2.98
N GLU A 668 -23.98 26.85 2.65
CA GLU A 668 -24.66 28.10 2.27
C GLU A 668 -24.68 29.13 3.40
N GLY A 669 -24.90 28.68 4.64
CA GLY A 669 -24.80 29.53 5.81
C GLY A 669 -23.41 30.13 6.01
N ILE A 670 -22.33 29.32 5.82
CA ILE A 670 -20.95 29.80 5.87
C ILE A 670 -20.66 30.74 4.71
N GLN A 671 -21.04 30.39 3.49
CA GLN A 671 -20.85 31.24 2.30
C GLN A 671 -21.59 32.56 2.42
N GLY A 672 -22.82 32.53 2.91
CA GLY A 672 -23.61 33.74 3.16
C GLY A 672 -22.90 34.69 4.14
N ARG A 673 -22.35 34.17 5.24
CA ARG A 673 -21.56 34.98 6.19
C ARG A 673 -20.28 35.52 5.58
N LEU A 674 -19.57 34.73 4.77
CA LEU A 674 -18.34 35.19 4.08
C LEU A 674 -18.61 36.37 3.14
N LEU A 675 -19.72 36.31 2.41
CA LEU A 675 -20.06 37.34 1.43
C LEU A 675 -20.67 38.60 2.08
N SER A 676 -21.42 38.45 3.18
CA SER A 676 -22.10 39.57 3.86
C SER A 676 -21.28 40.25 4.96
N ALA A 677 -20.13 39.67 5.39
CA ALA A 677 -19.32 40.25 6.45
C ALA A 677 -18.79 41.62 6.06
N GLU A 678 -19.00 42.62 6.89
CA GLU A 678 -18.40 43.94 6.76
C GLU A 678 -17.24 44.08 7.72
N PHE A 679 -16.11 44.55 7.23
CA PHE A 679 -14.85 44.71 7.98
C PHE A 679 -14.54 46.18 8.27
N ALA A 680 -15.61 47.00 8.46
CA ALA A 680 -15.47 48.39 8.86
C ALA A 680 -15.33 48.45 10.39
N PRO A 681 -14.22 49.01 10.96
CA PRO A 681 -14.06 49.09 12.40
C PRO A 681 -15.01 50.07 13.04
N GLU A 682 -15.56 49.74 14.22
CA GLU A 682 -16.38 50.65 15.02
C GLU A 682 -15.56 51.90 15.48
N VAL A 683 -14.25 51.69 15.68
CA VAL A 683 -13.29 52.76 15.97
C VAL A 683 -12.24 52.76 14.85
N PRO A 684 -12.09 53.87 14.09
CA PRO A 684 -11.11 53.91 12.99
C PRO A 684 -9.67 53.78 13.56
N ASP A 685 -9.04 52.63 13.28
CA ASP A 685 -7.60 52.53 13.39
C ASP A 685 -6.92 53.15 12.16
N ARG A 686 -5.58 53.20 12.14
CA ARG A 686 -4.81 53.76 11.02
C ARG A 686 -5.03 53.01 9.70
N GLU A 687 -5.59 51.79 9.73
CA GLU A 687 -5.80 50.92 8.58
C GLU A 687 -7.26 50.79 8.15
N GLY A 688 -8.22 51.15 9.01
CA GLY A 688 -9.67 51.11 8.71
C GLY A 688 -10.19 49.70 8.43
N PHE A 689 -9.62 48.65 9.06
CA PHE A 689 -10.00 47.25 8.85
C PHE A 689 -10.20 46.51 10.19
N ASP A 690 -11.36 45.86 10.34
CA ASP A 690 -11.72 45.12 11.56
C ASP A 690 -11.19 43.66 11.50
N ARG A 691 -10.04 43.45 12.15
CA ARG A 691 -9.38 42.15 12.25
C ARG A 691 -10.13 41.17 13.18
N GLN A 692 -10.81 41.67 14.21
CA GLN A 692 -11.54 40.82 15.14
C GLN A 692 -12.73 40.13 14.45
N THR A 693 -13.46 40.87 13.63
CA THR A 693 -14.52 40.31 12.79
C THR A 693 -13.98 39.27 11.81
N LEU A 694 -12.77 39.47 11.24
CA LEU A 694 -12.13 38.47 10.39
C LEU A 694 -11.78 37.21 11.18
N ILE A 695 -11.18 37.33 12.37
CA ILE A 695 -10.82 36.19 13.23
C ILE A 695 -12.08 35.37 13.56
N ALA A 696 -13.15 36.03 14.06
CA ALA A 696 -14.39 35.36 14.43
C ALA A 696 -15.04 34.63 13.22
N LEU A 697 -14.96 35.24 12.03
CA LEU A 697 -15.43 34.63 10.79
C LEU A 697 -14.61 33.39 10.42
N MET A 698 -13.30 33.46 10.51
CA MET A 698 -12.40 32.31 10.22
C MET A 698 -12.63 31.16 11.21
N GLU A 699 -12.81 31.44 12.49
CA GLU A 699 -13.16 30.46 13.51
C GLU A 699 -14.50 29.78 13.20
N THR A 700 -15.51 30.53 12.83
CA THR A 700 -16.81 29.99 12.42
C THR A 700 -16.67 29.06 11.21
N CYS A 701 -15.87 29.45 10.21
CA CYS A 701 -15.61 28.64 9.04
C CYS A 701 -14.87 27.36 9.41
N ALA A 702 -13.85 27.45 10.26
CA ALA A 702 -13.08 26.28 10.71
C ALA A 702 -13.95 25.27 11.47
N GLN A 703 -14.83 25.74 12.36
CA GLN A 703 -15.81 24.89 13.07
C GLN A 703 -16.77 24.19 12.10
N GLY A 704 -17.28 24.92 11.11
CA GLY A 704 -18.18 24.35 10.10
C GLY A 704 -17.48 23.30 9.23
N LEU A 705 -16.23 23.55 8.82
CA LEU A 705 -15.43 22.56 8.08
C LEU A 705 -15.12 21.30 8.92
N ALA A 706 -14.87 21.46 10.23
CA ALA A 706 -14.66 20.34 11.14
C ALA A 706 -15.93 19.48 11.26
N GLY A 707 -17.09 20.10 11.50
CA GLY A 707 -18.37 19.41 11.53
C GLY A 707 -18.65 18.65 10.24
N LEU A 708 -18.38 19.25 9.08
CA LEU A 708 -18.54 18.59 7.78
C LEU A 708 -17.59 17.39 7.61
N SER A 709 -16.36 17.50 8.09
CA SER A 709 -15.38 16.37 8.06
C SER A 709 -15.86 15.20 8.92
N ASP A 710 -16.37 15.48 10.13
CA ASP A 710 -16.87 14.47 11.05
C ASP A 710 -18.13 13.78 10.49
N ASP A 711 -19.06 14.55 9.95
CA ASP A 711 -20.27 14.03 9.32
C ASP A 711 -19.96 13.12 8.12
N LEU A 712 -19.00 13.49 7.27
CA LEU A 712 -18.54 12.65 6.17
C LEU A 712 -17.97 11.31 6.68
N THR A 713 -17.16 11.37 7.73
CA THR A 713 -16.55 10.19 8.35
C THR A 713 -17.62 9.27 8.92
N HIS A 714 -18.55 9.81 9.68
CA HIS A 714 -19.64 9.02 10.26
C HIS A 714 -20.57 8.42 9.21
N ARG A 715 -20.86 9.14 8.16
CA ARG A 715 -21.83 8.73 7.14
C ARG A 715 -21.29 7.70 6.17
N TYR A 716 -20.04 7.82 5.73
CA TYR A 716 -19.49 7.01 4.65
C TYR A 716 -18.45 6.00 5.12
N PHE A 717 -17.68 6.30 6.16
CA PHE A 717 -16.53 5.47 6.54
C PHE A 717 -16.79 4.63 7.79
N SER A 718 -17.75 5.02 8.65
CA SER A 718 -18.13 4.27 9.84
C SER A 718 -19.28 3.30 9.56
N HIS A 719 -19.13 2.03 9.99
CA HIS A 719 -20.16 0.98 9.91
C HIS A 719 -20.73 0.62 11.29
N THR A 720 -20.56 1.48 12.29
CA THR A 720 -20.96 1.22 13.68
C THR A 720 -22.47 1.34 13.92
N HIS A 721 -23.23 2.01 13.03
CA HIS A 721 -24.68 2.08 13.12
C HIS A 721 -25.36 1.30 11.99
N PRO A 722 -26.43 0.52 12.27
CA PRO A 722 -27.27 -0.01 11.21
C PRO A 722 -27.86 1.19 10.45
N ARG A 723 -27.60 1.28 9.16
CA ARG A 723 -28.31 2.22 8.30
C ARG A 723 -29.77 1.82 8.35
N VAL A 724 -30.62 2.65 8.93
CA VAL A 724 -32.07 2.51 8.81
C VAL A 724 -32.38 2.68 7.34
N SER A 725 -32.80 1.58 6.70
CA SER A 725 -33.24 1.52 5.31
C SER A 725 -34.48 2.37 5.09
#